data_d61ae7e41d2254b0fd6445266e563839
#
_entry.id   d61ae7e41d2254b0fd6445266e563839
#
_cell.length_a   1.000
_cell.length_b   1.000
_cell.length_c   1.000
_cell.angle_alpha   90.00
_cell.angle_beta   90.00
_cell.angle_gamma   90.00
#
_symmetry.space_group_name_H-M   'P 1'
#
loop_
_entity.id
_entity.type
_entity.pdbx_description
1 polymer ?
#
loop_
_entity_poly.entity_id
_entity_poly.type
_entity_poly.pdbx_seq_one_letter_code
_entity_poly.pdbx_strand_id
1 'polypeptide(L)'
;MASTKAPQPLEHGAIPWLLAVALVTAAPHASHLPLWLTLFVGGALLWRSWLWRQQARLPARWLLMLVVFAGVAGIGWEFRTLFGRDAGVALIVFFMALKPMEMRTRRDSMVVVMLGFFLLLTHYFYLQSIPTGLWLLAATTLLTATLIRLYGGAQPLGAIVHYAGLLLAQALPFMLIIFLLFPRVTGPLWGLPQDAYSGLTGLSDRMSPGSLNKLIQSGAIAFRVQFAGELPPKSNLYWRGPVFDDYDGMTWRALPRGDRAGSPPVVEARGKTYSYVSTLEAHNQRWLLALDLPTRQPEGSVLARSLETLSREPVRSRARYAFTSAPDFIANRQESPALLQQALRLPPRLNPRSRELAASWRATFNSPQQISDAALRLFRQEAFFYTLQPPLLGEHAVDDFLFATRRGFCEHYASAYVVLMRAADIPARVVAGYQGGEINPIDGYLTVRQSDAHAWAEIWLADRGWVRVDPTAAVAPSRIEEGIEAALPADDPLPALVRIDTDWLRDLRNRWEAANNSWNQWVLGYNPQRQRELLSRLGLDEPDWRSMTSALAMLCAIALLFVTVWTFWQRTTTTPAQRAWQRFCTRIKRLGITRADWEGPLAFAARVAREQPQLAALCHEAASIFADLHYGNGTPEQLQQLKNCTRRLPSSWRHTS
;
A
#
# COMPACT_ATOMS: atom_id res chain seq x y z
N MET A 1 13.16 -13.51 -47.31
CA MET A 1 13.25 -14.62 -46.34
C MET A 1 14.17 -14.19 -45.21
N ALA A 2 13.62 -13.86 -44.05
CA ALA A 2 14.40 -13.51 -42.87
C ALA A 2 15.07 -14.77 -42.34
N SER A 3 16.40 -14.82 -42.32
CA SER A 3 17.21 -15.86 -41.73
C SER A 3 16.83 -15.96 -40.22
N THR A 4 16.10 -16.99 -39.84
CA THR A 4 15.84 -17.34 -38.44
C THR A 4 17.14 -17.76 -37.77
N LYS A 5 17.86 -16.79 -37.17
CA LYS A 5 19.01 -17.11 -36.31
C LYS A 5 18.58 -18.13 -35.25
N ALA A 6 19.30 -19.24 -35.15
CA ALA A 6 19.10 -20.24 -34.13
C ALA A 6 19.06 -19.58 -32.72
N PRO A 7 18.18 -19.99 -31.81
CA PRO A 7 18.07 -19.38 -30.49
C PRO A 7 19.39 -19.53 -29.73
N GLN A 8 19.94 -18.41 -29.26
CA GLN A 8 21.21 -18.39 -28.53
C GLN A 8 21.06 -19.11 -27.19
N PRO A 9 21.97 -20.02 -26.82
CA PRO A 9 21.95 -20.71 -25.54
C PRO A 9 22.12 -19.72 -24.39
N LEU A 10 21.53 -20.04 -23.24
CA LEU A 10 21.65 -19.24 -22.03
C LEU A 10 23.03 -19.43 -21.41
N GLU A 11 23.74 -18.33 -21.12
CA GLU A 11 25.01 -18.37 -20.41
C GLU A 11 24.83 -18.86 -18.98
N HIS A 12 25.69 -19.78 -18.54
CA HIS A 12 25.65 -20.37 -17.19
C HIS A 12 25.73 -19.31 -16.07
N GLY A 13 26.52 -18.26 -16.27
CA GLY A 13 26.65 -17.13 -15.33
C GLY A 13 25.43 -16.19 -15.24
N ALA A 14 24.45 -16.31 -16.13
CA ALA A 14 23.22 -15.53 -16.07
C ALA A 14 22.13 -16.17 -15.18
N ILE A 15 22.24 -17.47 -14.90
CA ILE A 15 21.23 -18.22 -14.13
C ILE A 15 21.06 -17.69 -12.71
N PRO A 16 22.12 -17.39 -11.92
CA PRO A 16 21.97 -16.82 -10.57
C PRO A 16 21.20 -15.52 -10.54
N TRP A 17 21.40 -14.64 -11.54
CA TRP A 17 20.68 -13.39 -11.66
C TRP A 17 19.16 -13.61 -11.86
N LEU A 18 18.81 -14.56 -12.72
CA LEU A 18 17.42 -14.91 -12.98
C LEU A 18 16.74 -15.57 -11.77
N LEU A 19 17.49 -16.36 -11.01
CA LEU A 19 17.01 -16.94 -9.75
C LEU A 19 16.82 -15.85 -8.67
N ALA A 20 17.75 -14.90 -8.59
CA ALA A 20 17.61 -13.74 -7.70
C ALA A 20 16.39 -12.88 -8.08
N VAL A 21 16.16 -12.66 -9.37
CA VAL A 21 14.93 -11.99 -9.87
C VAL A 21 13.69 -12.75 -9.43
N ALA A 22 13.63 -14.06 -9.68
CA ALA A 22 12.48 -14.87 -9.32
C ALA A 22 12.20 -14.84 -7.79
N LEU A 23 13.25 -14.95 -6.98
CA LEU A 23 13.14 -14.88 -5.53
C LEU A 23 12.67 -13.50 -5.06
N VAL A 24 13.35 -12.43 -5.49
CA VAL A 24 13.07 -11.06 -5.03
C VAL A 24 11.67 -10.60 -5.44
N THR A 25 11.19 -10.98 -6.64
CA THR A 25 9.85 -10.58 -7.09
C THR A 25 8.73 -11.44 -6.53
N ALA A 26 8.98 -12.71 -6.19
CA ALA A 26 7.97 -13.61 -5.59
C ALA A 26 7.89 -13.48 -4.05
N ALA A 27 8.99 -13.19 -3.36
CA ALA A 27 9.06 -13.18 -1.89
C ALA A 27 8.01 -12.28 -1.21
N PRO A 28 7.70 -11.05 -1.67
CA PRO A 28 6.70 -10.20 -1.03
C PRO A 28 5.28 -10.78 -1.04
N HIS A 29 4.99 -11.68 -1.98
CA HIS A 29 3.68 -12.30 -2.09
C HIS A 29 3.47 -13.46 -1.09
N ALA A 30 4.52 -13.96 -0.44
CA ALA A 30 4.45 -15.09 0.48
C ALA A 30 3.46 -14.88 1.63
N SER A 31 3.26 -13.63 2.09
CA SER A 31 2.31 -13.29 3.16
C SER A 31 0.84 -13.38 2.75
N HIS A 32 0.56 -13.42 1.44
CA HIS A 32 -0.80 -13.42 0.87
C HIS A 32 -1.13 -14.71 0.12
N LEU A 33 -0.17 -15.63 0.02
CA LEU A 33 -0.32 -16.89 -0.67
C LEU A 33 -0.54 -18.05 0.32
N PRO A 34 -1.25 -19.11 -0.09
CA PRO A 34 -1.33 -20.35 0.69
C PRO A 34 0.06 -20.90 1.01
N LEU A 35 0.22 -21.46 2.21
CA LEU A 35 1.51 -21.97 2.68
C LEU A 35 2.12 -23.01 1.73
N TRP A 36 1.28 -23.93 1.19
CA TRP A 36 1.73 -24.94 0.24
C TRP A 36 2.38 -24.34 -1.01
N LEU A 37 1.81 -23.25 -1.54
CA LEU A 37 2.33 -22.58 -2.73
C LEU A 37 3.65 -21.86 -2.41
N THR A 38 3.74 -21.19 -1.26
CA THR A 38 4.98 -20.54 -0.81
C THR A 38 6.11 -21.56 -0.64
N LEU A 39 5.83 -22.71 -0.03
CA LEU A 39 6.81 -23.81 0.11
C LEU A 39 7.20 -24.38 -1.25
N PHE A 40 6.24 -24.57 -2.16
CA PHE A 40 6.50 -25.02 -3.52
C PHE A 40 7.44 -24.07 -4.27
N VAL A 41 7.18 -22.75 -4.22
CA VAL A 41 8.02 -21.72 -4.86
C VAL A 41 9.45 -21.77 -4.31
N GLY A 42 9.60 -21.78 -2.98
CA GLY A 42 10.91 -21.90 -2.33
C GLY A 42 11.64 -23.19 -2.75
N GLY A 43 10.95 -24.33 -2.69
CA GLY A 43 11.50 -25.63 -3.08
C GLY A 43 11.93 -25.69 -4.55
N ALA A 44 11.12 -25.14 -5.47
CA ALA A 44 11.45 -25.07 -6.89
C ALA A 44 12.70 -24.22 -7.17
N LEU A 45 12.80 -23.04 -6.55
CA LEU A 45 13.97 -22.17 -6.70
C LEU A 45 15.24 -22.79 -6.08
N LEU A 46 15.13 -23.45 -4.92
CA LEU A 46 16.22 -24.18 -4.30
C LEU A 46 16.67 -25.35 -5.17
N TRP A 47 15.73 -26.15 -5.68
CA TRP A 47 16.03 -27.24 -6.59
C TRP A 47 16.72 -26.74 -7.87
N ARG A 48 16.24 -25.65 -8.47
CA ARG A 48 16.89 -25.06 -9.64
C ARG A 48 18.30 -24.55 -9.33
N SER A 49 18.51 -23.97 -8.15
CA SER A 49 19.84 -23.52 -7.69
C SER A 49 20.80 -24.70 -7.52
N TRP A 50 20.32 -25.81 -6.98
CA TRP A 50 21.10 -27.05 -6.85
C TRP A 50 21.45 -27.63 -8.22
N LEU A 51 20.49 -27.74 -9.17
CA LEU A 51 20.74 -28.19 -10.53
C LEU A 51 21.78 -27.31 -11.24
N TRP A 52 21.75 -26.01 -11.01
CA TRP A 52 22.75 -25.09 -11.56
C TRP A 52 24.14 -25.35 -11.00
N ARG A 53 24.26 -25.53 -9.67
CA ARG A 53 25.56 -25.82 -9.02
C ARG A 53 26.16 -27.14 -9.48
N GLN A 54 25.33 -28.15 -9.63
CA GLN A 54 25.75 -29.50 -10.04
C GLN A 54 25.87 -29.66 -11.56
N GLN A 55 25.57 -28.62 -12.34
CA GLN A 55 25.46 -28.67 -13.81
C GLN A 55 24.59 -29.83 -14.32
N ALA A 56 23.57 -30.20 -13.52
CA ALA A 56 22.71 -31.32 -13.77
C ALA A 56 21.67 -31.04 -14.86
N ARG A 57 21.12 -32.11 -15.46
CA ARG A 57 20.10 -31.99 -16.51
C ARG A 57 18.79 -31.43 -15.91
N LEU A 58 18.14 -30.56 -16.68
CA LEU A 58 16.82 -30.04 -16.33
C LEU A 58 15.75 -31.15 -16.36
N PRO A 59 14.66 -31.03 -15.56
CA PRO A 59 13.55 -31.97 -15.58
C PRO A 59 12.93 -32.14 -16.96
N ALA A 60 12.33 -33.29 -17.19
CA ALA A 60 11.64 -33.56 -18.44
C ALA A 60 10.38 -32.67 -18.58
N ARG A 61 10.10 -32.18 -19.78
CA ARG A 61 8.96 -31.27 -20.03
C ARG A 61 7.62 -31.85 -19.62
N TRP A 62 7.41 -33.17 -19.83
CA TRP A 62 6.15 -33.80 -19.45
C TRP A 62 5.91 -33.76 -17.93
N LEU A 63 6.98 -33.89 -17.10
CA LEU A 63 6.89 -33.75 -15.65
C LEU A 63 6.50 -32.33 -15.24
N LEU A 64 7.11 -31.32 -15.89
CA LEU A 64 6.73 -29.92 -15.65
C LEU A 64 5.28 -29.64 -16.04
N MET A 65 4.78 -30.24 -17.14
CA MET A 65 3.37 -30.14 -17.53
C MET A 65 2.44 -30.74 -16.45
N LEU A 66 2.76 -31.90 -15.91
CA LEU A 66 1.99 -32.49 -14.80
C LEU A 66 1.95 -31.56 -13.59
N VAL A 67 3.10 -31.00 -13.23
CA VAL A 67 3.17 -30.01 -12.13
C VAL A 67 2.33 -28.77 -12.42
N VAL A 68 2.34 -28.28 -13.67
CA VAL A 68 1.49 -27.15 -14.08
C VAL A 68 0.02 -27.48 -13.91
N PHE A 69 -0.45 -28.64 -14.40
CA PHE A 69 -1.86 -29.03 -14.26
C PHE A 69 -2.26 -29.20 -12.79
N ALA A 70 -1.42 -29.86 -11.99
CA ALA A 70 -1.67 -30.07 -10.57
C ALA A 70 -1.70 -28.73 -9.81
N GLY A 71 -0.76 -27.82 -10.09
CA GLY A 71 -0.71 -26.51 -9.43
C GLY A 71 -1.87 -25.59 -9.81
N VAL A 72 -2.26 -25.55 -11.09
CA VAL A 72 -3.44 -24.79 -11.55
C VAL A 72 -4.72 -25.35 -10.92
N ALA A 73 -4.87 -26.68 -10.85
CA ALA A 73 -6.00 -27.32 -10.19
C ALA A 73 -6.00 -27.02 -8.67
N GLY A 74 -4.84 -27.06 -8.00
CA GLY A 74 -4.71 -26.72 -6.59
C GLY A 74 -5.07 -25.27 -6.29
N ILE A 75 -4.63 -24.31 -7.13
CA ILE A 75 -5.00 -22.89 -7.02
C ILE A 75 -6.51 -22.70 -7.23
N GLY A 76 -7.08 -23.34 -8.25
CA GLY A 76 -8.53 -23.31 -8.50
C GLY A 76 -9.35 -23.90 -7.34
N TRP A 77 -8.86 -24.95 -6.71
CA TRP A 77 -9.49 -25.54 -5.52
C TRP A 77 -9.44 -24.61 -4.30
N GLU A 78 -8.29 -24.02 -4.04
CA GLU A 78 -8.06 -23.13 -2.89
C GLU A 78 -8.91 -21.86 -2.98
N PHE A 79 -8.82 -21.15 -4.12
CA PHE A 79 -9.49 -19.87 -4.31
C PHE A 79 -10.91 -20.01 -4.86
N ARG A 80 -11.39 -21.22 -5.16
CA ARG A 80 -12.70 -21.50 -5.79
C ARG A 80 -12.90 -20.81 -7.16
N THR A 81 -11.87 -20.17 -7.69
CA THR A 81 -11.87 -19.48 -8.98
C THR A 81 -10.44 -19.38 -9.50
N LEU A 82 -10.28 -19.29 -10.81
CA LEU A 82 -9.00 -18.95 -11.45
C LEU A 82 -8.94 -17.46 -11.84
N PHE A 83 -10.06 -16.75 -11.70
CA PHE A 83 -10.18 -15.34 -12.04
C PHE A 83 -10.28 -14.51 -10.75
N GLY A 84 -9.55 -13.40 -10.71
CA GLY A 84 -9.52 -12.51 -9.57
C GLY A 84 -8.09 -12.15 -9.15
N ARG A 85 -8.00 -11.22 -8.19
CA ARG A 85 -6.69 -10.69 -7.73
C ARG A 85 -5.80 -11.80 -7.17
N ASP A 86 -6.29 -12.53 -6.17
CA ASP A 86 -5.48 -13.45 -5.39
C ASP A 86 -5.14 -14.72 -6.18
N ALA A 87 -6.11 -15.30 -6.90
CA ALA A 87 -5.89 -16.44 -7.79
C ALA A 87 -4.95 -16.08 -8.95
N GLY A 88 -5.12 -14.89 -9.56
CA GLY A 88 -4.27 -14.42 -10.65
C GLY A 88 -2.81 -14.21 -10.20
N VAL A 89 -2.60 -13.58 -9.04
CA VAL A 89 -1.25 -13.42 -8.48
C VAL A 89 -0.63 -14.76 -8.13
N ALA A 90 -1.40 -15.68 -7.51
CA ALA A 90 -0.95 -17.03 -7.20
C ALA A 90 -0.47 -17.79 -8.45
N LEU A 91 -1.22 -17.69 -9.56
CA LEU A 91 -0.83 -18.29 -10.86
C LEU A 91 0.49 -17.70 -11.39
N ILE A 92 0.64 -16.37 -11.33
CA ILE A 92 1.87 -15.72 -11.84
C ILE A 92 3.07 -16.10 -11.00
N VAL A 93 2.95 -16.13 -9.66
CA VAL A 93 4.01 -16.55 -8.76
C VAL A 93 4.36 -18.03 -8.98
N PHE A 94 3.35 -18.88 -9.17
CA PHE A 94 3.54 -20.29 -9.52
C PHE A 94 4.32 -20.47 -10.84
N PHE A 95 3.93 -19.75 -11.89
CA PHE A 95 4.66 -19.78 -13.17
C PHE A 95 6.05 -19.17 -13.06
N MET A 96 6.24 -18.15 -12.22
CA MET A 96 7.55 -17.56 -11.96
C MET A 96 8.51 -18.58 -11.33
N ALA A 97 8.02 -19.49 -10.48
CA ALA A 97 8.84 -20.56 -9.90
C ALA A 97 9.17 -21.69 -10.90
N LEU A 98 8.24 -22.01 -11.81
CA LEU A 98 8.42 -23.07 -12.80
C LEU A 98 9.25 -22.65 -14.02
N LYS A 99 9.15 -21.39 -14.45
CA LYS A 99 9.84 -20.94 -15.67
C LYS A 99 11.36 -21.13 -15.63
N PRO A 100 12.07 -20.89 -14.50
CA PRO A 100 13.49 -21.21 -14.37
C PRO A 100 13.83 -22.67 -14.59
N MET A 101 12.89 -23.62 -14.37
CA MET A 101 13.09 -25.06 -14.55
C MET A 101 13.14 -25.49 -16.02
N GLU A 102 12.59 -24.71 -16.93
CA GLU A 102 12.61 -25.06 -18.38
C GLU A 102 13.54 -24.15 -19.21
N MET A 103 14.16 -23.11 -18.60
CA MET A 103 15.00 -22.16 -19.32
C MET A 103 16.21 -22.81 -19.96
N ARG A 104 16.35 -22.64 -21.29
CA ARG A 104 17.50 -23.11 -22.09
C ARG A 104 18.07 -22.00 -22.99
N THR A 105 17.28 -21.01 -23.32
CA THR A 105 17.64 -19.96 -24.29
C THR A 105 17.53 -18.57 -23.67
N ARG A 106 18.16 -17.57 -24.29
CA ARG A 106 17.99 -16.16 -23.93
C ARG A 106 16.54 -15.68 -24.05
N ARG A 107 15.75 -16.27 -24.93
CA ARG A 107 14.32 -15.97 -25.07
C ARG A 107 13.53 -16.41 -23.82
N ASP A 108 13.86 -17.58 -23.26
CA ASP A 108 13.20 -18.08 -22.04
C ASP A 108 13.51 -17.18 -20.84
N SER A 109 14.74 -16.67 -20.74
CA SER A 109 15.12 -15.74 -19.66
C SER A 109 14.41 -14.40 -19.75
N MET A 110 14.08 -13.93 -20.96
CA MET A 110 13.28 -12.71 -21.12
C MET A 110 11.88 -12.88 -20.54
N VAL A 111 11.27 -14.05 -20.65
CA VAL A 111 9.96 -14.35 -20.03
C VAL A 111 10.04 -14.23 -18.50
N VAL A 112 11.12 -14.72 -17.86
CA VAL A 112 11.32 -14.56 -16.40
C VAL A 112 11.43 -13.09 -16.03
N VAL A 113 12.16 -12.29 -16.78
CA VAL A 113 12.30 -10.85 -16.53
C VAL A 113 10.95 -10.13 -16.69
N MET A 114 10.18 -10.46 -17.75
CA MET A 114 8.86 -9.87 -17.96
C MET A 114 7.85 -10.25 -16.86
N LEU A 115 7.83 -11.52 -16.46
CA LEU A 115 7.04 -11.97 -15.30
C LEU A 115 7.47 -11.24 -14.03
N GLY A 116 8.77 -10.99 -13.84
CA GLY A 116 9.29 -10.22 -12.72
C GLY A 116 8.74 -8.79 -12.69
N PHE A 117 8.78 -8.06 -13.81
CA PHE A 117 8.18 -6.73 -13.90
C PHE A 117 6.67 -6.76 -13.62
N PHE A 118 5.98 -7.79 -14.11
CA PHE A 118 4.54 -7.93 -13.86
C PHE A 118 4.25 -8.21 -12.38
N LEU A 119 5.04 -9.05 -11.71
CA LEU A 119 4.91 -9.30 -10.26
C LEU A 119 5.15 -8.04 -9.43
N LEU A 120 6.08 -7.16 -9.83
CA LEU A 120 6.27 -5.88 -9.15
C LEU A 120 4.99 -5.03 -9.18
N LEU A 121 4.29 -5.00 -10.33
CA LEU A 121 3.01 -4.28 -10.44
C LEU A 121 1.94 -4.90 -9.55
N THR A 122 1.84 -6.24 -9.50
CA THR A 122 0.82 -6.91 -8.68
C THR A 122 1.04 -6.72 -7.18
N HIS A 123 2.27 -6.44 -6.74
CA HIS A 123 2.55 -6.17 -5.33
C HIS A 123 1.86 -4.89 -4.83
N TYR A 124 1.65 -3.89 -5.68
CA TYR A 124 0.87 -2.69 -5.35
C TYR A 124 -0.60 -2.97 -5.01
N PHE A 125 -1.16 -4.13 -5.39
CA PHE A 125 -2.52 -4.50 -5.02
C PHE A 125 -2.68 -4.80 -3.52
N TYR A 126 -1.58 -5.06 -2.82
CA TYR A 126 -1.57 -5.43 -1.39
C TYR A 126 -1.02 -4.31 -0.51
N LEU A 127 0.11 -3.73 -0.86
CA LEU A 127 0.80 -2.74 -0.04
C LEU A 127 1.29 -1.56 -0.89
N GLN A 128 1.03 -0.33 -0.38
CA GLN A 128 1.42 0.92 -1.04
C GLN A 128 2.23 1.81 -0.09
N SER A 129 3.06 1.21 0.76
CA SER A 129 3.88 1.90 1.75
C SER A 129 5.24 2.35 1.18
N ILE A 130 5.93 3.26 1.90
CA ILE A 130 7.29 3.68 1.55
C ILE A 130 8.25 2.48 1.43
N PRO A 131 8.30 1.51 2.38
CA PRO A 131 9.14 0.32 2.24
C PRO A 131 8.85 -0.48 0.98
N THR A 132 7.57 -0.59 0.59
CA THR A 132 7.18 -1.22 -0.68
C THR A 132 7.79 -0.48 -1.86
N GLY A 133 7.73 0.86 -1.88
CA GLY A 133 8.35 1.66 -2.93
C GLY A 133 9.86 1.45 -3.05
N LEU A 134 10.57 1.41 -1.91
CA LEU A 134 12.00 1.14 -1.88
C LEU A 134 12.34 -0.28 -2.36
N TRP A 135 11.55 -1.27 -1.94
CA TRP A 135 11.69 -2.65 -2.43
C TRP A 135 11.50 -2.74 -3.95
N LEU A 136 10.47 -2.09 -4.47
CA LEU A 136 10.20 -2.07 -5.91
C LEU A 136 11.32 -1.39 -6.70
N LEU A 137 11.91 -0.32 -6.16
CA LEU A 137 13.07 0.33 -6.77
C LEU A 137 14.28 -0.62 -6.80
N ALA A 138 14.58 -1.30 -5.70
CA ALA A 138 15.66 -2.28 -5.63
C ALA A 138 15.42 -3.47 -6.59
N ALA A 139 14.20 -4.00 -6.63
CA ALA A 139 13.82 -5.09 -7.52
C ALA A 139 13.86 -4.68 -9.00
N THR A 140 13.41 -3.45 -9.33
CA THR A 140 13.52 -2.89 -10.69
C THR A 140 14.98 -2.72 -11.09
N THR A 141 15.84 -2.29 -10.17
CA THR A 141 17.29 -2.19 -10.39
C THR A 141 17.88 -3.58 -10.68
N LEU A 142 17.50 -4.61 -9.93
CA LEU A 142 17.94 -5.99 -10.17
C LEU A 142 17.47 -6.52 -11.54
N LEU A 143 16.22 -6.27 -11.90
CA LEU A 143 15.66 -6.66 -13.21
C LEU A 143 16.42 -5.99 -14.36
N THR A 144 16.66 -4.68 -14.24
CA THR A 144 17.43 -3.90 -15.25
C THR A 144 18.87 -4.39 -15.33
N ALA A 145 19.53 -4.62 -14.19
CA ALA A 145 20.87 -5.20 -14.12
C ALA A 145 20.94 -6.59 -14.75
N THR A 146 19.90 -7.42 -14.54
CA THR A 146 19.79 -8.74 -15.17
C THR A 146 19.67 -8.64 -16.69
N LEU A 147 18.91 -7.67 -17.20
CA LEU A 147 18.85 -7.39 -18.65
C LEU A 147 20.20 -6.98 -19.22
N ILE A 148 20.93 -6.07 -18.53
CA ILE A 148 22.28 -5.67 -18.93
C ILE A 148 23.21 -6.88 -18.96
N ARG A 149 23.15 -7.76 -17.95
CA ARG A 149 23.99 -8.99 -17.89
C ARG A 149 23.66 -9.96 -19.02
N LEU A 150 22.39 -10.09 -19.40
CA LEU A 150 21.95 -10.99 -20.48
C LEU A 150 22.42 -10.54 -21.85
N TYR A 151 22.49 -9.23 -22.09
CA TYR A 151 22.80 -8.67 -23.42
C TYR A 151 24.17 -8.02 -23.51
N GLY A 152 24.72 -7.52 -22.40
CA GLY A 152 26.01 -6.81 -22.35
C GLY A 152 27.25 -7.69 -22.09
N GLY A 153 27.06 -9.00 -21.92
CA GLY A 153 28.16 -9.93 -21.64
C GLY A 153 28.67 -9.87 -20.19
N ALA A 154 29.81 -10.50 -19.93
CA ALA A 154 30.44 -10.57 -18.60
C ALA A 154 31.11 -9.24 -18.26
N GLN A 155 30.43 -8.39 -17.52
CA GLN A 155 30.93 -7.14 -16.96
C GLN A 155 31.07 -7.25 -15.44
N PRO A 156 31.95 -6.46 -14.79
CA PRO A 156 32.04 -6.40 -13.34
C PRO A 156 30.72 -5.90 -12.72
N LEU A 157 30.36 -6.44 -11.54
CA LEU A 157 29.09 -6.14 -10.87
C LEU A 157 28.86 -4.63 -10.68
N GLY A 158 29.90 -3.88 -10.29
CA GLY A 158 29.82 -2.43 -10.11
C GLY A 158 29.45 -1.67 -11.38
N ALA A 159 29.94 -2.09 -12.55
CA ALA A 159 29.58 -1.50 -13.84
C ALA A 159 28.11 -1.79 -14.19
N ILE A 160 27.65 -3.03 -14.00
CA ILE A 160 26.26 -3.42 -14.27
C ILE A 160 25.29 -2.60 -13.40
N VAL A 161 25.56 -2.48 -12.09
CA VAL A 161 24.72 -1.72 -11.15
C VAL A 161 24.77 -0.22 -11.49
N HIS A 162 25.93 0.31 -11.83
CA HIS A 162 26.07 1.71 -12.26
C HIS A 162 25.23 2.02 -13.52
N TYR A 163 25.30 1.19 -14.54
CA TYR A 163 24.49 1.38 -15.75
C TYR A 163 22.99 1.19 -15.49
N ALA A 164 22.60 0.23 -14.65
CA ALA A 164 21.20 0.07 -14.24
C ALA A 164 20.70 1.33 -13.51
N GLY A 165 21.48 1.86 -12.56
CA GLY A 165 21.17 3.11 -11.87
C GLY A 165 21.06 4.31 -12.80
N LEU A 166 21.96 4.42 -13.79
CA LEU A 166 21.92 5.49 -14.79
C LEU A 166 20.65 5.44 -15.65
N LEU A 167 20.25 4.24 -16.11
CA LEU A 167 19.02 4.05 -16.87
C LEU A 167 17.78 4.42 -16.04
N LEU A 168 17.74 4.04 -14.77
CA LEU A 168 16.65 4.41 -13.88
C LEU A 168 16.64 5.93 -13.59
N ALA A 169 17.81 6.55 -13.41
CA ALA A 169 17.92 8.00 -13.26
C ALA A 169 17.41 8.75 -14.50
N GLN A 170 17.68 8.23 -15.70
CA GLN A 170 17.15 8.78 -16.95
C GLN A 170 15.63 8.59 -17.10
N ALA A 171 15.06 7.54 -16.49
CA ALA A 171 13.61 7.31 -16.47
C ALA A 171 12.86 8.21 -15.47
N LEU A 172 13.56 8.74 -14.45
CA LEU A 172 12.95 9.52 -13.36
C LEU A 172 12.21 10.78 -13.85
N PRO A 173 12.72 11.63 -14.74
CA PRO A 173 11.99 12.77 -15.27
C PRO A 173 10.67 12.36 -15.94
N PHE A 174 10.69 11.30 -16.74
CA PHE A 174 9.49 10.78 -17.41
C PHE A 174 8.47 10.27 -16.39
N MET A 175 8.92 9.55 -15.37
CA MET A 175 8.07 9.08 -14.29
C MET A 175 7.36 10.26 -13.58
N LEU A 176 8.10 11.33 -13.26
CA LEU A 176 7.55 12.51 -12.60
C LEU A 176 6.55 13.25 -13.50
N ILE A 177 6.88 13.45 -14.78
CA ILE A 177 6.01 14.10 -15.75
C ILE A 177 4.70 13.31 -15.90
N ILE A 178 4.78 11.99 -16.08
CA ILE A 178 3.60 11.12 -16.19
C ILE A 178 2.80 11.14 -14.88
N PHE A 179 3.46 11.05 -13.73
CA PHE A 179 2.78 11.07 -12.43
C PHE A 179 1.96 12.35 -12.21
N LEU A 180 2.53 13.51 -12.57
CA LEU A 180 1.89 14.82 -12.36
C LEU A 180 0.80 15.13 -13.39
N LEU A 181 1.04 14.81 -14.66
CA LEU A 181 0.20 15.27 -15.78
C LEU A 181 -0.75 14.20 -16.32
N PHE A 182 -0.49 12.90 -16.09
CA PHE A 182 -1.41 11.88 -16.59
C PHE A 182 -2.80 12.05 -15.96
N PRO A 183 -3.86 12.26 -16.76
CA PRO A 183 -5.19 12.55 -16.26
C PRO A 183 -5.71 11.46 -15.34
N ARG A 184 -6.11 11.82 -14.12
CA ARG A 184 -6.68 10.89 -13.14
C ARG A 184 -8.16 10.71 -13.41
N VAL A 185 -8.59 9.48 -13.65
CA VAL A 185 -10.00 9.12 -13.77
C VAL A 185 -10.57 8.77 -12.39
N THR A 186 -11.83 9.15 -12.16
CA THR A 186 -12.55 8.80 -10.93
C THR A 186 -13.09 7.38 -11.05
N GLY A 187 -12.70 6.52 -10.11
CA GLY A 187 -13.16 5.14 -10.02
C GLY A 187 -12.32 4.13 -10.81
N PRO A 188 -12.56 2.84 -10.60
CA PRO A 188 -11.87 1.78 -11.33
C PRO A 188 -12.36 1.74 -12.78
N LEU A 189 -11.43 1.58 -13.73
CA LEU A 189 -11.73 1.45 -15.16
C LEU A 189 -12.48 0.16 -15.50
N TRP A 190 -12.48 -0.82 -14.61
CA TRP A 190 -13.21 -2.09 -14.67
C TRP A 190 -13.76 -2.45 -13.30
N GLY A 191 -14.87 -3.18 -13.27
CA GLY A 191 -15.47 -3.66 -12.02
C GLY A 191 -14.53 -4.61 -11.29
N LEU A 192 -14.19 -4.27 -10.02
CA LEU A 192 -13.46 -5.19 -9.16
C LEU A 192 -14.44 -6.22 -8.58
N PRO A 193 -14.05 -7.50 -8.47
CA PRO A 193 -14.84 -8.49 -7.75
C PRO A 193 -15.15 -8.05 -6.34
N GLN A 194 -16.34 -8.38 -5.82
CA GLN A 194 -16.74 -7.98 -4.44
C GLN A 194 -15.78 -8.51 -3.38
N ASP A 195 -15.15 -9.65 -3.62
CA ASP A 195 -14.18 -10.30 -2.71
C ASP A 195 -12.87 -9.54 -2.56
N ALA A 196 -12.57 -8.59 -3.45
CA ALA A 196 -11.35 -7.77 -3.37
C ALA A 196 -11.29 -6.90 -2.09
N TYR A 197 -12.40 -6.77 -1.37
CA TYR A 197 -12.54 -5.94 -0.17
C TYR A 197 -12.75 -6.74 1.13
N SER A 198 -12.74 -8.07 1.08
CA SER A 198 -13.05 -8.95 2.22
C SER A 198 -12.01 -8.90 3.36
N GLY A 199 -10.81 -8.40 3.12
CA GLY A 199 -9.74 -8.29 4.12
C GLY A 199 -9.62 -6.92 4.80
N LEU A 200 -10.54 -5.98 4.56
CA LEU A 200 -10.47 -4.65 5.18
C LEU A 200 -10.98 -4.71 6.62
N THR A 201 -10.12 -4.30 7.57
CA THR A 201 -10.41 -4.27 9.00
C THR A 201 -11.09 -2.95 9.39
N GLY A 202 -12.09 -3.03 10.26
CA GLY A 202 -12.81 -1.87 10.77
C GLY A 202 -14.04 -2.29 11.59
N LEU A 203 -14.82 -1.30 12.02
CA LEU A 203 -16.07 -1.53 12.71
C LEU A 203 -17.05 -2.33 11.85
N SER A 204 -17.83 -3.19 12.49
CA SER A 204 -18.88 -4.02 11.87
C SER A 204 -20.27 -3.41 12.08
N ASP A 205 -21.25 -3.85 11.28
CA ASP A 205 -22.68 -3.58 11.47
C ASP A 205 -23.31 -4.45 12.59
N ARG A 206 -22.49 -5.24 13.27
CA ARG A 206 -22.85 -6.10 14.42
C ARG A 206 -21.82 -5.97 15.52
N MET A 207 -22.27 -6.04 16.76
CA MET A 207 -21.42 -6.05 17.94
C MET A 207 -21.86 -7.19 18.87
N SER A 208 -21.01 -8.14 19.10
CA SER A 208 -21.18 -9.24 20.09
C SER A 208 -20.00 -9.24 21.05
N PRO A 209 -20.13 -9.82 22.25
CA PRO A 209 -19.03 -9.91 23.22
C PRO A 209 -17.76 -10.45 22.58
N GLY A 210 -16.65 -9.68 22.64
CA GLY A 210 -15.36 -10.00 22.02
C GLY A 210 -15.18 -9.45 20.59
N SER A 211 -16.18 -8.84 19.97
CA SER A 211 -16.11 -8.36 18.58
C SER A 211 -15.14 -7.21 18.40
N LEU A 212 -15.07 -6.27 19.33
CA LEU A 212 -14.12 -5.14 19.30
C LEU A 212 -12.72 -5.54 19.77
N ASN A 213 -12.56 -6.66 20.45
CA ASN A 213 -11.26 -7.09 20.98
C ASN A 213 -10.19 -7.22 19.88
N LYS A 214 -10.54 -7.82 18.74
CA LYS A 214 -9.63 -7.95 17.59
C LYS A 214 -9.20 -6.59 17.01
N LEU A 215 -10.09 -5.59 17.03
CA LEU A 215 -9.78 -4.24 16.60
C LEU A 215 -8.86 -3.55 17.61
N ILE A 216 -9.19 -3.62 18.89
CA ILE A 216 -8.41 -3.02 19.98
C ILE A 216 -6.97 -3.57 20.01
N GLN A 217 -6.78 -4.84 19.68
CA GLN A 217 -5.46 -5.46 19.56
C GLN A 217 -4.71 -5.09 18.27
N SER A 218 -5.27 -4.24 17.40
CA SER A 218 -4.63 -3.80 16.18
C SER A 218 -4.07 -2.38 16.33
N GLY A 219 -2.78 -2.21 16.16
CA GLY A 219 -2.12 -0.89 16.09
C GLY A 219 -2.29 -0.16 14.76
N ALA A 220 -3.07 -0.73 13.81
CA ALA A 220 -3.29 -0.12 12.51
C ALA A 220 -4.05 1.21 12.64
N ILE A 221 -3.78 2.14 11.75
CA ILE A 221 -4.46 3.44 11.73
C ILE A 221 -5.84 3.25 11.11
N ALA A 222 -6.87 3.75 11.80
CA ALA A 222 -8.23 3.80 11.30
C ALA A 222 -8.45 5.06 10.44
N PHE A 223 -8.03 6.21 10.94
CA PHE A 223 -8.08 7.48 10.23
C PHE A 223 -7.16 8.51 10.88
N ARG A 224 -6.93 9.61 10.17
CA ARG A 224 -6.21 10.78 10.66
C ARG A 224 -7.05 12.03 10.53
N VAL A 225 -6.90 12.95 11.47
CA VAL A 225 -7.67 14.19 11.51
C VAL A 225 -6.74 15.38 11.58
N GLN A 226 -7.02 16.39 10.77
CA GLN A 226 -6.37 17.68 10.84
C GLN A 226 -7.40 18.75 11.20
N PHE A 227 -7.29 19.33 12.37
CA PHE A 227 -8.14 20.42 12.80
C PHE A 227 -7.68 21.76 12.20
N ALA A 228 -8.63 22.60 11.85
CA ALA A 228 -8.34 23.94 11.31
C ALA A 228 -8.02 24.98 12.41
N GLY A 229 -8.16 24.63 13.67
CA GLY A 229 -7.93 25.49 14.84
C GLY A 229 -7.64 24.69 16.08
N GLU A 230 -8.19 25.12 17.22
CA GLU A 230 -8.00 24.40 18.49
C GLU A 230 -8.59 22.99 18.47
N LEU A 231 -7.91 22.07 19.16
CA LEU A 231 -8.42 20.72 19.36
C LEU A 231 -9.48 20.69 20.46
N PRO A 232 -10.50 19.83 20.30
CA PRO A 232 -11.39 19.50 21.41
C PRO A 232 -10.62 18.81 22.55
N PRO A 233 -11.09 18.95 23.81
CA PRO A 233 -10.60 18.12 24.91
C PRO A 233 -10.72 16.62 24.57
N LYS A 234 -9.80 15.79 25.05
CA LYS A 234 -9.83 14.32 24.78
C LYS A 234 -11.15 13.68 25.15
N SER A 235 -11.77 14.12 26.24
CA SER A 235 -13.09 13.68 26.71
C SER A 235 -14.24 13.94 25.72
N ASN A 236 -14.02 14.79 24.70
CA ASN A 236 -14.99 15.09 23.65
C ASN A 236 -14.64 14.45 22.31
N LEU A 237 -13.55 13.71 22.21
CA LEU A 237 -13.13 13.05 20.97
C LEU A 237 -13.85 11.71 20.77
N TYR A 238 -15.17 11.75 20.56
CA TYR A 238 -15.97 10.60 20.19
C TYR A 238 -16.28 10.62 18.69
N TRP A 239 -15.76 9.63 17.98
CA TRP A 239 -15.90 9.48 16.52
C TRP A 239 -17.00 8.45 16.25
N ARG A 240 -18.17 8.96 15.89
CA ARG A 240 -19.38 8.16 15.72
C ARG A 240 -19.31 7.24 14.51
N GLY A 241 -19.49 5.95 14.72
CA GLY A 241 -19.67 4.91 13.73
C GLY A 241 -21.09 4.34 13.73
N PRO A 242 -21.26 3.01 13.65
CA PRO A 242 -22.57 2.37 13.62
C PRO A 242 -23.35 2.52 14.93
N VAL A 243 -24.66 2.67 14.78
CA VAL A 243 -25.63 2.69 15.88
C VAL A 243 -26.42 1.38 15.86
N PHE A 244 -26.54 0.75 17.02
CA PHE A 244 -27.18 -0.54 17.20
C PHE A 244 -28.45 -0.41 18.05
N ASP A 245 -29.57 -0.69 17.43
CA ASP A 245 -30.91 -0.60 18.07
C ASP A 245 -31.54 -1.97 18.34
N ASP A 246 -31.14 -2.99 17.57
CA ASP A 246 -31.69 -4.35 17.70
C ASP A 246 -30.78 -5.24 18.55
N TYR A 247 -31.35 -5.98 19.49
CA TYR A 247 -30.65 -6.86 20.44
C TYR A 247 -31.31 -8.21 20.53
N ASP A 248 -30.58 -9.28 20.24
CA ASP A 248 -31.10 -10.66 20.29
C ASP A 248 -30.82 -11.39 21.61
N GLY A 249 -30.14 -10.74 22.57
CA GLY A 249 -29.71 -11.32 23.84
C GLY A 249 -28.21 -11.48 23.98
N MET A 250 -27.51 -11.53 22.86
CA MET A 250 -26.04 -11.63 22.78
C MET A 250 -25.44 -10.59 21.84
N THR A 251 -26.07 -10.40 20.67
CA THR A 251 -25.55 -9.57 19.59
C THR A 251 -26.43 -8.33 19.38
N TRP A 252 -25.78 -7.20 19.31
CA TRP A 252 -26.36 -5.93 18.89
C TRP A 252 -26.22 -5.77 17.37
N ARG A 253 -27.30 -5.33 16.70
CA ARG A 253 -27.34 -5.10 15.26
C ARG A 253 -27.87 -3.72 14.93
N ALA A 254 -27.36 -3.18 13.87
CA ALA A 254 -27.91 -1.97 13.29
C ALA A 254 -29.22 -2.26 12.56
N LEU A 255 -30.22 -1.39 12.66
CA LEU A 255 -31.48 -1.52 11.93
C LEU A 255 -31.26 -1.61 10.42
N PRO A 256 -32.14 -2.30 9.68
CA PRO A 256 -32.11 -2.33 8.21
C PRO A 256 -32.16 -0.91 7.63
N ARG A 257 -31.58 -0.74 6.44
CA ARG A 257 -31.41 0.58 5.79
C ARG A 257 -32.74 1.31 5.54
N GLY A 258 -33.82 0.60 5.25
CA GLY A 258 -35.16 1.18 5.05
C GLY A 258 -35.69 1.91 6.27
N ASP A 259 -35.45 1.38 7.45
CA ASP A 259 -35.93 1.93 8.72
C ASP A 259 -35.10 3.13 9.20
N ARG A 260 -33.90 3.31 8.65
CA ARG A 260 -33.01 4.46 8.90
C ARG A 260 -33.31 5.66 8.00
N ALA A 261 -34.05 5.47 6.90
CA ALA A 261 -34.31 6.47 5.86
C ALA A 261 -35.47 7.41 6.19
N GLY A 262 -35.73 7.67 7.47
CA GLY A 262 -36.73 8.66 7.92
C GLY A 262 -36.33 10.10 7.58
N SER A 263 -37.17 11.05 8.01
CA SER A 263 -36.85 12.49 7.89
C SER A 263 -35.48 12.79 8.51
N PRO A 264 -34.76 13.79 8.01
CA PRO A 264 -33.48 14.20 8.59
C PRO A 264 -33.61 14.45 10.10
N PRO A 265 -32.56 14.21 10.89
CA PRO A 265 -32.61 14.48 12.32
C PRO A 265 -32.79 15.98 12.57
N VAL A 266 -33.58 16.32 13.58
CA VAL A 266 -33.67 17.70 14.06
C VAL A 266 -32.56 17.92 15.08
N VAL A 267 -31.63 18.78 14.74
CA VAL A 267 -30.40 19.00 15.49
C VAL A 267 -30.24 20.46 15.88
N GLU A 268 -29.90 20.69 17.13
CA GLU A 268 -29.52 21.98 17.68
C GLU A 268 -28.10 21.88 18.22
N ALA A 269 -27.12 22.45 17.51
CA ALA A 269 -25.75 22.53 17.98
C ALA A 269 -25.62 23.56 19.11
N ARG A 270 -24.83 23.21 20.13
CA ARG A 270 -24.56 24.07 21.28
C ARG A 270 -23.05 24.23 21.45
N GLY A 271 -22.66 25.38 22.00
CA GLY A 271 -21.25 25.63 22.32
C GLY A 271 -20.34 25.75 21.10
N LYS A 272 -19.10 25.32 21.26
CA LYS A 272 -18.02 25.49 20.28
C LYS A 272 -18.13 24.45 19.16
N THR A 273 -17.95 24.91 17.93
CA THR A 273 -17.85 24.04 16.75
C THR A 273 -16.40 23.87 16.32
N TYR A 274 -16.07 22.70 15.78
CA TYR A 274 -14.73 22.34 15.34
C TYR A 274 -14.76 21.98 13.86
N SER A 275 -13.93 22.67 13.06
CA SER A 275 -13.73 22.38 11.65
C SER A 275 -12.48 21.53 11.46
N TYR A 276 -12.60 20.44 10.70
CA TYR A 276 -11.50 19.51 10.49
C TYR A 276 -11.64 18.74 9.19
N VAL A 277 -10.51 18.16 8.76
CA VAL A 277 -10.45 17.24 7.64
C VAL A 277 -10.05 15.85 8.16
N SER A 278 -10.91 14.86 7.94
CA SER A 278 -10.63 13.46 8.25
C SER A 278 -10.16 12.73 7.01
N THR A 279 -9.08 11.96 7.15
CA THR A 279 -8.56 11.05 6.13
C THR A 279 -8.81 9.62 6.59
N LEU A 280 -9.88 9.01 6.07
CA LEU A 280 -10.28 7.64 6.40
C LEU A 280 -9.46 6.62 5.62
N GLU A 281 -9.03 5.56 6.29
CA GLU A 281 -8.55 4.35 5.62
C GLU A 281 -9.73 3.56 5.04
N ALA A 282 -9.47 2.71 4.05
CA ALA A 282 -10.52 1.87 3.46
C ALA A 282 -11.04 0.87 4.49
N HIS A 283 -12.36 0.83 4.70
CA HIS A 283 -13.01 -0.08 5.64
C HIS A 283 -14.26 -0.78 5.06
N ASN A 284 -14.55 -0.55 3.77
CA ASN A 284 -15.67 -1.14 3.03
C ASN A 284 -17.07 -0.93 3.64
N GLN A 285 -17.22 0.09 4.49
CA GLN A 285 -18.49 0.48 5.10
C GLN A 285 -18.84 1.91 4.69
N ARG A 286 -20.05 2.37 5.03
CA ARG A 286 -20.59 3.66 4.58
C ARG A 286 -20.47 4.78 5.60
N TRP A 287 -20.19 4.50 6.89
CA TRP A 287 -20.05 5.54 7.91
C TRP A 287 -18.74 6.31 7.77
N LEU A 288 -18.81 7.63 7.98
CA LEU A 288 -17.70 8.57 7.76
C LEU A 288 -17.01 9.00 9.06
N LEU A 289 -17.32 8.39 10.18
CA LEU A 289 -16.66 8.59 11.49
C LEU A 289 -16.54 10.09 11.87
N ALA A 290 -17.67 10.80 11.88
CA ALA A 290 -17.70 12.20 12.28
C ALA A 290 -17.49 12.36 13.80
N LEU A 291 -16.91 13.49 14.22
CA LEU A 291 -16.81 13.86 15.62
C LEU A 291 -18.21 14.19 16.15
N ASP A 292 -18.77 13.23 16.88
CA ASP A 292 -20.12 13.27 17.41
C ASP A 292 -21.17 13.72 16.37
N LEU A 293 -21.59 15.00 16.39
CA LEU A 293 -22.60 15.50 15.51
C LEU A 293 -22.03 16.52 14.48
N PRO A 294 -22.00 16.21 13.19
CA PRO A 294 -21.62 17.16 12.18
C PRO A 294 -22.73 18.21 11.95
N THR A 295 -22.39 19.48 12.07
CA THR A 295 -23.23 20.62 11.66
C THR A 295 -23.05 20.94 10.18
N ARG A 296 -21.87 20.61 9.63
CA ARG A 296 -21.60 20.61 8.20
C ARG A 296 -20.94 19.29 7.81
N GLN A 297 -21.57 18.59 6.90
CA GLN A 297 -21.13 17.29 6.42
C GLN A 297 -20.54 17.35 5.01
N PRO A 298 -19.71 16.38 4.61
CA PRO A 298 -19.14 16.31 3.27
C PRO A 298 -20.21 16.19 2.18
N GLU A 299 -19.92 16.72 0.99
CA GLU A 299 -20.75 16.49 -0.19
C GLU A 299 -20.90 15.00 -0.49
N GLY A 300 -22.11 14.59 -0.87
CA GLY A 300 -22.41 13.18 -1.16
C GLY A 300 -22.59 12.30 0.07
N SER A 301 -22.63 12.87 1.29
CA SER A 301 -23.00 12.18 2.51
C SER A 301 -24.40 12.59 3.00
N VAL A 302 -24.96 11.78 3.89
CA VAL A 302 -26.26 12.00 4.51
C VAL A 302 -26.12 11.79 6.02
N LEU A 303 -26.70 12.69 6.83
CA LEU A 303 -26.87 12.48 8.25
C LEU A 303 -28.16 11.67 8.46
N ALA A 304 -27.99 10.42 8.90
CA ALA A 304 -29.10 9.53 9.18
C ALA A 304 -29.84 9.98 10.44
N ARG A 305 -31.10 9.54 10.62
CA ARG A 305 -31.87 9.80 11.83
C ARG A 305 -31.22 9.24 13.09
N SER A 306 -30.48 8.16 12.97
CA SER A 306 -29.61 7.59 14.01
C SER A 306 -28.39 8.46 14.38
N LEU A 307 -28.20 9.60 13.72
CA LEU A 307 -27.07 10.52 13.85
C LEU A 307 -25.75 9.98 13.24
N GLU A 308 -25.80 8.90 12.47
CA GLU A 308 -24.67 8.41 11.69
C GLU A 308 -24.46 9.28 10.45
N THR A 309 -23.22 9.62 10.13
CA THR A 309 -22.90 10.23 8.83
C THR A 309 -22.55 9.14 7.83
N LEU A 310 -23.35 9.01 6.78
CA LEU A 310 -23.24 7.92 5.81
C LEU A 310 -22.89 8.46 4.42
N SER A 311 -21.88 7.86 3.78
CA SER A 311 -21.61 8.09 2.36
C SER A 311 -22.62 7.33 1.47
N ARG A 312 -22.74 7.79 0.21
CA ARG A 312 -23.57 7.08 -0.79
C ARG A 312 -23.01 5.70 -1.11
N GLU A 313 -21.69 5.57 -1.16
CA GLU A 313 -20.98 4.32 -1.43
C GLU A 313 -20.08 3.92 -0.27
N PRO A 314 -19.76 2.63 -0.10
CA PRO A 314 -18.77 2.20 0.87
C PRO A 314 -17.39 2.84 0.63
N VAL A 315 -16.67 3.15 1.70
CA VAL A 315 -15.31 3.68 1.66
C VAL A 315 -14.34 2.53 1.32
N ARG A 316 -14.08 2.34 0.05
CA ARG A 316 -13.26 1.24 -0.49
C ARG A 316 -11.81 1.63 -0.75
N SER A 317 -11.51 2.90 -0.70
CA SER A 317 -10.16 3.46 -0.81
C SER A 317 -10.00 4.58 0.19
N ARG A 318 -8.76 4.93 0.52
CA ARG A 318 -8.49 6.07 1.38
C ARG A 318 -9.10 7.33 0.79
N ALA A 319 -9.89 8.05 1.62
CA ALA A 319 -10.60 9.25 1.17
C ALA A 319 -10.56 10.34 2.24
N ARG A 320 -10.66 11.59 1.79
CA ARG A 320 -10.67 12.79 2.64
C ARG A 320 -12.06 13.38 2.68
N TYR A 321 -12.48 13.76 3.90
CA TYR A 321 -13.77 14.37 4.15
C TYR A 321 -13.63 15.57 5.05
N ALA A 322 -14.21 16.70 4.67
CA ALA A 322 -14.23 17.92 5.47
C ALA A 322 -15.52 17.98 6.29
N PHE A 323 -15.39 18.29 7.57
CA PHE A 323 -16.48 18.39 8.51
C PHE A 323 -16.42 19.69 9.31
N THR A 324 -17.56 20.11 9.83
CA THR A 324 -17.66 20.95 11.00
C THR A 324 -18.60 20.26 11.98
N SER A 325 -18.19 20.04 13.22
CA SER A 325 -18.94 19.28 14.22
C SER A 325 -19.08 20.04 15.53
N ALA A 326 -20.18 19.79 16.23
CA ALA A 326 -20.45 20.26 17.58
C ALA A 326 -20.50 19.07 18.52
N PRO A 327 -19.56 18.89 19.49
CA PRO A 327 -19.64 17.83 20.49
C PRO A 327 -20.75 18.02 21.50
N ASP A 328 -21.20 19.28 21.72
CA ASP A 328 -22.37 19.58 22.54
C ASP A 328 -23.56 19.91 21.62
N PHE A 329 -24.62 19.13 21.75
CA PHE A 329 -25.80 19.22 20.88
C PHE A 329 -27.05 18.66 21.56
N ILE A 330 -28.19 19.02 21.01
CA ILE A 330 -29.49 18.36 21.25
C ILE A 330 -29.95 17.77 19.93
N ALA A 331 -30.36 16.50 19.95
CA ALA A 331 -30.81 15.81 18.75
C ALA A 331 -32.10 15.04 18.98
N ASN A 332 -33.06 15.22 18.07
CA ASN A 332 -34.33 14.49 18.05
C ASN A 332 -35.11 14.52 19.38
N ARG A 333 -35.34 15.71 19.94
CA ARG A 333 -36.27 15.88 21.08
C ARG A 333 -37.64 15.29 20.76
N GLN A 334 -38.10 15.42 19.54
CA GLN A 334 -39.34 14.83 19.02
C GLN A 334 -38.98 13.58 18.20
N GLU A 335 -38.63 12.52 18.89
CA GLU A 335 -38.33 11.25 18.20
C GLU A 335 -39.62 10.52 17.84
N SER A 336 -39.57 9.70 16.77
CA SER A 336 -40.70 8.88 16.36
C SER A 336 -41.09 7.87 17.46
N PRO A 337 -42.38 7.75 17.83
CA PRO A 337 -42.82 6.74 18.80
C PRO A 337 -42.38 5.32 18.40
N ALA A 338 -42.37 5.00 17.11
CA ALA A 338 -41.94 3.68 16.63
C ALA A 338 -40.43 3.42 16.91
N LEU A 339 -39.56 4.43 16.73
CA LEU A 339 -38.14 4.32 17.03
C LEU A 339 -37.89 4.24 18.55
N LEU A 340 -38.66 5.00 19.37
CA LEU A 340 -38.57 4.89 20.83
C LEU A 340 -39.02 3.50 21.31
N GLN A 341 -40.09 2.97 20.75
CA GLN A 341 -40.54 1.60 21.04
C GLN A 341 -39.51 0.55 20.63
N GLN A 342 -38.85 0.75 19.47
CA GLN A 342 -37.74 -0.13 19.05
C GLN A 342 -36.58 -0.05 20.06
N ALA A 343 -36.23 1.14 20.53
CA ALA A 343 -35.17 1.38 21.50
C ALA A 343 -35.48 0.91 22.91
N LEU A 344 -36.67 0.38 23.16
CA LEU A 344 -37.09 -0.29 24.40
C LEU A 344 -37.10 -1.82 24.30
N ARG A 345 -36.97 -2.38 23.07
CA ARG A 345 -37.11 -3.83 22.88
C ARG A 345 -35.99 -4.61 23.56
N LEU A 346 -36.36 -5.62 24.31
CA LEU A 346 -35.48 -6.62 24.90
C LEU A 346 -36.05 -8.02 24.66
N PRO A 347 -35.24 -9.02 24.35
CA PRO A 347 -35.68 -10.40 24.22
C PRO A 347 -36.39 -10.85 25.52
N PRO A 348 -37.60 -11.45 25.45
CA PRO A 348 -38.28 -11.94 26.62
C PRO A 348 -37.47 -13.05 27.31
N ARG A 349 -37.59 -13.19 28.62
CA ARG A 349 -36.96 -14.22 29.45
C ARG A 349 -35.43 -14.14 29.63
N LEU A 350 -34.72 -13.24 28.95
CA LEU A 350 -33.30 -13.07 29.18
C LEU A 350 -33.00 -12.04 30.27
N ASN A 351 -31.89 -12.24 30.97
CA ASN A 351 -31.32 -11.37 32.00
C ASN A 351 -32.35 -11.01 33.11
N PRO A 352 -32.92 -11.99 33.82
CA PRO A 352 -33.97 -11.77 34.83
C PRO A 352 -33.47 -10.89 35.97
N ARG A 353 -32.24 -11.07 36.47
CA ARG A 353 -31.70 -10.28 37.59
C ARG A 353 -31.49 -8.81 37.20
N SER A 354 -31.05 -8.55 35.99
CA SER A 354 -30.93 -7.17 35.47
C SER A 354 -32.28 -6.50 35.36
N ARG A 355 -33.34 -7.23 34.97
CA ARG A 355 -34.72 -6.71 34.93
C ARG A 355 -35.26 -6.40 36.30
N GLU A 356 -34.99 -7.26 37.27
CA GLU A 356 -35.40 -7.07 38.68
C GLU A 356 -34.69 -5.83 39.28
N LEU A 357 -33.39 -5.68 39.02
CA LEU A 357 -32.64 -4.49 39.43
C LEU A 357 -33.21 -3.21 38.81
N ALA A 358 -33.47 -3.22 37.50
CA ALA A 358 -34.09 -2.08 36.82
C ALA A 358 -35.49 -1.74 37.35
N ALA A 359 -36.29 -2.75 37.65
CA ALA A 359 -37.63 -2.57 38.27
C ALA A 359 -37.53 -1.93 39.67
N SER A 360 -36.57 -2.34 40.49
CA SER A 360 -36.30 -1.72 41.78
C SER A 360 -35.92 -0.24 41.68
N TRP A 361 -35.11 0.11 40.68
CA TRP A 361 -34.77 1.51 40.41
C TRP A 361 -35.96 2.33 39.95
N ARG A 362 -36.83 1.78 39.09
CA ARG A 362 -38.09 2.46 38.71
C ARG A 362 -39.03 2.73 39.90
N ALA A 363 -39.06 1.82 40.86
CA ALA A 363 -39.84 2.02 42.06
C ALA A 363 -39.25 3.08 43.02
N THR A 364 -37.93 3.29 42.94
CA THR A 364 -37.20 4.17 43.87
C THR A 364 -36.98 5.57 43.32
N PHE A 365 -36.73 5.70 42.02
CA PHE A 365 -36.33 6.96 41.40
C PHE A 365 -37.44 7.55 40.51
N ASN A 366 -37.59 8.88 40.54
CA ASN A 366 -38.69 9.57 39.87
C ASN A 366 -38.33 10.08 38.47
N SER A 367 -37.07 9.98 38.02
CA SER A 367 -36.67 10.47 36.72
C SER A 367 -35.69 9.51 36.00
N PRO A 368 -35.75 9.45 34.66
CA PRO A 368 -34.79 8.68 33.87
C PRO A 368 -33.34 9.03 34.16
N GLN A 369 -33.04 10.29 34.44
CA GLN A 369 -31.67 10.75 34.76
C GLN A 369 -31.19 10.11 36.08
N GLN A 370 -32.03 10.07 37.11
CA GLN A 370 -31.66 9.44 38.41
C GLN A 370 -31.41 7.93 38.27
N ILE A 371 -32.14 7.24 37.38
CA ILE A 371 -31.92 5.83 37.08
C ILE A 371 -30.58 5.64 36.33
N SER A 372 -30.30 6.50 35.36
CA SER A 372 -29.01 6.53 34.67
C SER A 372 -27.85 6.73 35.65
N ASP A 373 -27.99 7.70 36.56
CA ASP A 373 -26.97 7.97 37.59
C ASP A 373 -26.82 6.80 38.57
N ALA A 374 -27.88 6.07 38.87
CA ALA A 374 -27.80 4.86 39.69
C ALA A 374 -27.02 3.74 39.00
N ALA A 375 -27.21 3.54 37.69
CA ALA A 375 -26.44 2.58 36.92
C ALA A 375 -24.95 2.97 36.84
N LEU A 376 -24.64 4.23 36.67
CA LEU A 376 -23.24 4.71 36.68
C LEU A 376 -22.60 4.60 38.05
N ARG A 377 -23.36 4.82 39.15
CA ARG A 377 -22.87 4.59 40.51
C ARG A 377 -22.61 3.11 40.78
N LEU A 378 -23.45 2.19 40.30
CA LEU A 378 -23.19 0.74 40.37
C LEU A 378 -21.83 0.40 39.79
N PHE A 379 -21.55 0.84 38.57
CA PHE A 379 -20.26 0.59 37.88
C PHE A 379 -19.07 1.23 38.61
N ARG A 380 -19.24 2.39 39.24
CA ARG A 380 -18.18 3.11 39.94
C ARG A 380 -17.87 2.56 41.31
N GLN A 381 -18.87 2.10 42.04
CA GLN A 381 -18.75 1.76 43.45
C GLN A 381 -18.53 0.27 43.70
N GLU A 382 -19.00 -0.59 42.80
CA GLU A 382 -18.75 -2.02 42.90
C GLU A 382 -17.47 -2.43 42.16
N ALA A 383 -16.94 -3.62 42.51
CA ALA A 383 -15.67 -4.12 42.00
C ALA A 383 -15.80 -4.60 40.53
N PHE A 384 -15.95 -3.66 39.61
CA PHE A 384 -15.86 -3.89 38.18
C PHE A 384 -14.45 -3.65 37.68
N PHE A 385 -13.99 -4.50 36.73
CA PHE A 385 -12.65 -4.46 36.22
C PHE A 385 -12.65 -4.31 34.68
N TYR A 386 -11.90 -3.34 34.18
CA TYR A 386 -11.72 -3.17 32.74
C TYR A 386 -10.58 -4.06 32.25
N THR A 387 -10.84 -5.01 31.32
CA THR A 387 -9.86 -5.95 30.78
C THR A 387 -10.29 -6.43 29.39
N LEU A 388 -9.31 -6.67 28.49
CA LEU A 388 -9.52 -7.26 27.17
C LEU A 388 -9.63 -8.79 27.19
N GLN A 389 -9.46 -9.41 28.35
CA GLN A 389 -9.56 -10.87 28.55
C GLN A 389 -10.69 -11.23 29.52
N PRO A 390 -11.94 -10.83 29.22
CA PRO A 390 -13.06 -11.21 30.07
C PRO A 390 -13.36 -12.70 29.96
N PRO A 391 -13.94 -13.32 31.00
CA PRO A 391 -14.51 -14.64 30.90
C PRO A 391 -15.65 -14.71 29.88
N LEU A 392 -15.86 -15.89 29.29
CA LEU A 392 -16.98 -16.12 28.39
C LEU A 392 -18.32 -15.97 29.15
N LEU A 393 -19.30 -15.35 28.51
CA LEU A 393 -20.64 -15.15 29.03
C LEU A 393 -21.57 -16.23 28.50
N GLY A 394 -22.53 -16.65 29.33
CA GLY A 394 -23.56 -17.63 28.99
C GLY A 394 -24.80 -17.00 28.33
N GLU A 395 -25.94 -17.70 28.45
CA GLU A 395 -27.21 -17.29 27.86
C GLU A 395 -27.73 -15.96 28.43
N HIS A 396 -27.56 -15.72 29.74
CA HIS A 396 -27.88 -14.49 30.40
C HIS A 396 -26.69 -13.55 30.48
N ALA A 397 -26.14 -13.17 29.32
CA ALA A 397 -24.86 -12.50 29.20
C ALA A 397 -24.72 -11.24 30.06
N VAL A 398 -25.79 -10.44 30.21
CA VAL A 398 -25.77 -9.22 31.04
C VAL A 398 -25.82 -9.55 32.53
N ASP A 399 -26.58 -10.54 32.94
CA ASP A 399 -26.61 -10.99 34.33
C ASP A 399 -25.25 -11.60 34.74
N ASP A 400 -24.68 -12.43 33.88
CA ASP A 400 -23.34 -13.00 34.09
C ASP A 400 -22.27 -11.90 34.24
N PHE A 401 -22.33 -10.88 33.40
CA PHE A 401 -21.42 -9.74 33.49
C PHE A 401 -21.64 -8.94 34.79
N LEU A 402 -22.85 -8.53 35.08
CA LEU A 402 -23.16 -7.63 36.23
C LEU A 402 -22.98 -8.28 37.58
N PHE A 403 -23.33 -9.57 37.71
CA PHE A 403 -23.48 -10.20 39.02
C PHE A 403 -22.49 -11.34 39.28
N ALA A 404 -21.80 -11.86 38.23
CA ALA A 404 -20.87 -12.97 38.39
C ALA A 404 -19.44 -12.56 38.04
N THR A 405 -19.18 -12.15 36.81
CA THR A 405 -17.81 -11.93 36.36
C THR A 405 -17.27 -10.54 36.65
N ARG A 406 -18.06 -9.50 36.45
CA ARG A 406 -17.71 -8.07 36.64
C ARG A 406 -16.44 -7.65 35.89
N ARG A 407 -16.01 -8.43 34.90
CA ARG A 407 -14.81 -8.25 34.12
C ARG A 407 -15.17 -8.10 32.63
N GLY A 408 -14.78 -7.00 32.02
CA GLY A 408 -15.13 -6.72 30.64
C GLY A 408 -14.47 -5.45 30.11
N PHE A 409 -14.78 -5.08 28.90
CA PHE A 409 -14.34 -3.84 28.26
C PHE A 409 -15.56 -3.09 27.68
N CYS A 410 -15.35 -2.00 26.95
CA CYS A 410 -16.39 -1.03 26.58
C CYS A 410 -17.69 -1.64 26.08
N GLU A 411 -17.67 -2.69 25.25
CA GLU A 411 -18.89 -3.32 24.73
C GLU A 411 -19.73 -4.01 25.82
N HIS A 412 -19.09 -4.57 26.86
CA HIS A 412 -19.77 -5.21 27.99
C HIS A 412 -20.50 -4.15 28.82
N TYR A 413 -19.82 -3.07 29.16
CA TYR A 413 -20.37 -1.95 29.93
C TYR A 413 -21.49 -1.24 29.19
N ALA A 414 -21.29 -0.93 27.90
CA ALA A 414 -22.29 -0.28 27.05
C ALA A 414 -23.56 -1.17 26.90
N SER A 415 -23.35 -2.47 26.61
CA SER A 415 -24.45 -3.43 26.49
C SER A 415 -25.25 -3.57 27.80
N ALA A 416 -24.56 -3.77 28.92
CA ALA A 416 -25.23 -3.92 30.23
C ALA A 416 -25.98 -2.65 30.61
N TYR A 417 -25.41 -1.49 30.42
CA TYR A 417 -26.05 -0.21 30.68
C TYR A 417 -27.32 -0.05 29.83
N VAL A 418 -27.26 -0.30 28.52
CA VAL A 418 -28.44 -0.18 27.63
C VAL A 418 -29.51 -1.18 28.00
N VAL A 419 -29.17 -2.42 28.36
CA VAL A 419 -30.16 -3.42 28.83
C VAL A 419 -30.83 -2.97 30.13
N LEU A 420 -30.09 -2.42 31.10
CA LEU A 420 -30.66 -1.86 32.34
C LEU A 420 -31.60 -0.68 32.05
N MET A 421 -31.23 0.24 31.15
CA MET A 421 -32.07 1.38 30.77
C MET A 421 -33.35 0.91 30.08
N ARG A 422 -33.27 -0.01 29.11
CA ARG A 422 -34.44 -0.57 28.42
C ARG A 422 -35.37 -1.32 29.39
N ALA A 423 -34.79 -2.08 30.32
CA ALA A 423 -35.55 -2.76 31.35
C ALA A 423 -36.22 -1.79 32.34
N ALA A 424 -35.70 -0.58 32.48
CA ALA A 424 -36.28 0.51 33.24
C ALA A 424 -37.23 1.40 32.42
N ASP A 425 -37.68 0.97 31.23
CA ASP A 425 -38.51 1.73 30.26
C ASP A 425 -37.89 3.05 29.78
N ILE A 426 -36.59 3.14 29.75
CA ILE A 426 -35.83 4.27 29.17
C ILE A 426 -35.32 3.85 27.79
N PRO A 427 -35.75 4.52 26.69
CA PRO A 427 -35.25 4.21 25.38
C PRO A 427 -33.73 4.39 25.33
N ALA A 428 -33.01 3.35 24.91
CA ALA A 428 -31.55 3.34 24.90
C ALA A 428 -31.01 2.54 23.72
N ARG A 429 -29.80 2.88 23.26
CA ARG A 429 -29.10 2.22 22.14
C ARG A 429 -27.59 2.19 22.36
N VAL A 430 -26.91 1.26 21.69
CA VAL A 430 -25.46 1.18 21.71
C VAL A 430 -24.92 1.89 20.48
N VAL A 431 -23.84 2.63 20.66
CA VAL A 431 -23.07 3.25 19.57
C VAL A 431 -21.66 2.71 19.59
N ALA A 432 -21.16 2.27 18.46
CA ALA A 432 -19.74 1.96 18.31
C ALA A 432 -19.04 3.03 17.45
N GLY A 433 -17.76 3.17 17.70
CA GLY A 433 -16.94 4.18 17.03
C GLY A 433 -15.51 4.12 17.53
N TYR A 434 -14.91 5.29 17.67
CA TYR A 434 -13.59 5.44 18.28
C TYR A 434 -13.65 6.55 19.32
N GLN A 435 -12.76 6.47 20.33
CA GLN A 435 -12.67 7.50 21.36
C GLN A 435 -11.20 7.87 21.58
N GLY A 436 -10.91 9.18 21.53
CA GLY A 436 -9.56 9.72 21.70
C GLY A 436 -8.80 9.83 20.39
N GLY A 437 -7.53 9.52 20.44
CA GLY A 437 -6.52 9.64 19.41
C GLY A 437 -5.24 10.28 19.95
N GLU A 438 -4.14 10.12 19.25
CA GLU A 438 -2.81 10.62 19.60
C GLU A 438 -2.39 11.71 18.61
N ILE A 439 -1.95 12.88 19.10
CA ILE A 439 -1.41 13.95 18.26
C ILE A 439 0.04 13.61 17.92
N ASN A 440 0.35 13.55 16.64
CA ASN A 440 1.72 13.46 16.20
C ASN A 440 2.36 14.87 16.24
N PRO A 441 3.36 15.11 17.07
CA PRO A 441 3.97 16.44 17.25
C PRO A 441 4.76 16.91 16.01
N ILE A 442 5.08 16.01 15.06
CA ILE A 442 5.87 16.32 13.88
C ILE A 442 5.01 16.96 12.77
N ASP A 443 3.80 16.44 12.54
CA ASP A 443 2.92 16.91 11.45
C ASP A 443 1.59 17.50 11.94
N GLY A 444 1.33 17.48 13.26
CA GLY A 444 0.13 18.04 13.88
C GLY A 444 -1.16 17.27 13.62
N TYR A 445 -1.11 16.09 13.00
CA TYR A 445 -2.28 15.27 12.79
C TYR A 445 -2.67 14.50 14.06
N LEU A 446 -3.96 14.48 14.37
CA LEU A 446 -4.52 13.53 15.32
C LEU A 446 -4.65 12.18 14.61
N THR A 447 -3.94 11.16 15.09
CA THR A 447 -3.99 9.80 14.60
C THR A 447 -4.92 8.98 15.47
N VAL A 448 -5.98 8.41 14.88
CA VAL A 448 -6.90 7.47 15.54
C VAL A 448 -6.61 6.08 15.02
N ARG A 449 -6.34 5.15 15.94
CA ARG A 449 -5.96 3.77 15.63
C ARG A 449 -7.14 2.83 15.81
N GLN A 450 -7.04 1.61 15.28
CA GLN A 450 -8.01 0.56 15.56
C GLN A 450 -8.08 0.24 17.06
N SER A 451 -6.97 0.38 17.80
CA SER A 451 -6.92 0.24 19.26
C SER A 451 -7.79 1.26 20.00
N ASP A 452 -8.13 2.39 19.38
CA ASP A 452 -9.02 3.40 19.96
C ASP A 452 -10.49 3.07 19.75
N ALA A 453 -10.82 1.91 19.15
CA ALA A 453 -12.19 1.45 18.99
C ALA A 453 -12.92 1.41 20.35
N HIS A 454 -14.15 1.90 20.36
CA HIS A 454 -14.90 2.12 21.57
C HIS A 454 -16.41 1.94 21.34
N ALA A 455 -17.09 1.53 22.40
CA ALA A 455 -18.54 1.46 22.43
C ALA A 455 -19.09 2.24 23.64
N TRP A 456 -20.17 2.98 23.41
CA TRP A 456 -20.86 3.75 24.45
C TRP A 456 -22.38 3.60 24.31
N ALA A 457 -23.10 4.14 25.23
CA ALA A 457 -24.56 4.14 25.24
C ALA A 457 -25.14 5.51 24.89
N GLU A 458 -26.34 5.53 24.38
CA GLU A 458 -27.18 6.71 24.29
C GLU A 458 -28.57 6.39 24.89
N ILE A 459 -29.09 7.33 25.65
CA ILE A 459 -30.47 7.29 26.19
C ILE A 459 -31.26 8.46 25.63
N TRP A 460 -32.55 8.25 25.41
CA TRP A 460 -33.44 9.33 25.01
C TRP A 460 -34.15 9.96 26.21
N LEU A 461 -34.04 11.27 26.33
CA LEU A 461 -34.70 12.09 27.35
C LEU A 461 -35.62 13.10 26.65
N ALA A 462 -36.86 13.27 27.15
CA ALA A 462 -37.87 14.07 26.47
C ALA A 462 -37.48 15.55 26.27
N ASP A 463 -36.70 16.11 27.19
CA ASP A 463 -36.23 17.48 27.17
C ASP A 463 -34.90 17.68 26.38
N ARG A 464 -34.10 16.62 26.19
CA ARG A 464 -32.76 16.67 25.63
C ARG A 464 -32.57 15.84 24.36
N GLY A 465 -33.54 14.95 24.03
CA GLY A 465 -33.38 13.99 22.94
C GLY A 465 -32.33 12.90 23.27
N TRP A 466 -31.57 12.44 22.28
CA TRP A 466 -30.53 11.44 22.48
C TRP A 466 -29.29 12.03 23.16
N VAL A 467 -28.98 11.48 24.34
CA VAL A 467 -27.86 11.91 25.20
C VAL A 467 -26.84 10.79 25.30
N ARG A 468 -25.58 11.08 25.02
CA ARG A 468 -24.47 10.15 25.18
C ARG A 468 -24.21 9.88 26.65
N VAL A 469 -24.05 8.61 26.98
CA VAL A 469 -23.61 8.11 28.28
C VAL A 469 -22.52 7.07 28.06
N ASP A 470 -21.36 7.30 28.66
CA ASP A 470 -20.27 6.33 28.59
C ASP A 470 -20.06 5.65 29.94
N PRO A 471 -20.55 4.42 30.10
CA PRO A 471 -20.40 3.70 31.36
C PRO A 471 -18.93 3.28 31.61
N THR A 472 -18.10 3.20 30.58
CA THR A 472 -16.66 2.94 30.72
C THR A 472 -15.98 4.06 31.50
N ALA A 473 -16.38 5.31 31.31
CA ALA A 473 -15.86 6.44 32.06
C ALA A 473 -16.10 6.34 33.58
N ALA A 474 -17.11 5.59 33.99
CA ALA A 474 -17.41 5.36 35.42
C ALA A 474 -16.46 4.32 36.04
N VAL A 475 -15.95 3.35 35.25
CA VAL A 475 -15.08 2.24 35.72
C VAL A 475 -13.63 2.56 35.53
N ALA A 476 -13.27 3.08 34.35
CA ALA A 476 -11.91 3.37 33.93
C ALA A 476 -11.83 4.79 33.31
N PRO A 477 -11.86 5.86 34.12
CA PRO A 477 -11.78 7.25 33.64
C PRO A 477 -10.54 7.49 32.78
N SER A 478 -9.41 6.88 33.12
CA SER A 478 -8.14 6.94 32.37
C SER A 478 -8.31 6.49 30.92
N ARG A 479 -9.26 5.59 30.62
CA ARG A 479 -9.56 5.17 29.22
C ARG A 479 -9.98 6.37 28.37
N ILE A 480 -10.72 7.29 28.95
CA ILE A 480 -11.25 8.46 28.26
C ILE A 480 -10.27 9.63 28.27
N GLU A 481 -9.59 9.83 29.39
CA GLU A 481 -8.68 10.98 29.60
C GLU A 481 -7.29 10.74 29.01
N GLU A 482 -6.75 9.54 29.12
CA GLU A 482 -5.38 9.21 28.74
C GLU A 482 -5.30 8.26 27.55
N GLY A 483 -6.26 7.36 27.41
CA GLY A 483 -6.36 6.38 26.33
C GLY A 483 -6.39 4.93 26.82
N ILE A 484 -6.39 3.99 25.87
CA ILE A 484 -6.58 2.56 26.21
C ILE A 484 -5.44 1.99 27.05
N GLU A 485 -4.21 2.44 26.82
CA GLU A 485 -3.01 1.97 27.51
C GLU A 485 -3.10 2.21 29.02
N ALA A 486 -3.55 3.39 29.43
CA ALA A 486 -3.66 3.77 30.83
C ALA A 486 -4.78 3.04 31.59
N ALA A 487 -5.74 2.43 30.87
CA ALA A 487 -6.91 1.77 31.45
C ALA A 487 -6.74 0.27 31.62
N LEU A 488 -5.76 -0.34 30.97
CA LEU A 488 -5.61 -1.80 30.95
C LEU A 488 -4.55 -2.29 31.96
N PRO A 489 -4.76 -3.48 32.56
CA PRO A 489 -3.72 -4.17 33.31
C PRO A 489 -2.45 -4.40 32.45
N ALA A 490 -1.28 -4.47 33.09
CA ALA A 490 -0.01 -4.65 32.41
C ALA A 490 0.06 -5.94 31.58
N ASP A 491 -0.67 -6.97 31.98
CA ASP A 491 -0.68 -8.29 31.35
C ASP A 491 -1.67 -8.42 30.17
N ASP A 492 -2.52 -7.42 29.94
CA ASP A 492 -3.49 -7.46 28.85
C ASP A 492 -2.79 -7.26 27.49
N PRO A 493 -3.22 -7.97 26.42
CA PRO A 493 -2.57 -7.91 25.12
C PRO A 493 -2.84 -6.58 24.40
N LEU A 494 -1.83 -5.72 24.32
CA LEU A 494 -1.83 -4.52 23.48
C LEU A 494 -0.80 -4.64 22.35
N PRO A 495 -1.01 -3.97 21.22
CA PRO A 495 -0.01 -3.91 20.17
C PRO A 495 1.32 -3.35 20.68
N ALA A 496 2.45 -3.94 20.30
CA ALA A 496 3.78 -3.48 20.70
C ALA A 496 4.04 -2.00 20.32
N LEU A 497 3.42 -1.52 19.24
CA LEU A 497 3.52 -0.12 18.81
C LEU A 497 2.79 0.88 19.74
N VAL A 498 1.87 0.42 20.57
CA VAL A 498 1.16 1.24 21.55
C VAL A 498 1.97 1.33 22.84
N ARG A 499 2.69 0.27 23.22
CA ARG A 499 3.52 0.18 24.45
C ARG A 499 4.96 0.69 24.29
N ILE A 500 5.20 1.71 23.48
CA ILE A 500 6.56 2.25 23.33
C ILE A 500 6.84 3.27 24.44
N ASP A 501 7.46 2.83 25.53
CA ASP A 501 7.83 3.68 26.68
C ASP A 501 9.12 4.51 26.49
N THR A 502 9.96 4.16 25.52
CA THR A 502 11.23 4.82 25.28
C THR A 502 11.06 6.05 24.39
N ASP A 503 11.47 7.23 24.85
CA ASP A 503 11.27 8.51 24.15
C ASP A 503 11.85 8.54 22.73
N TRP A 504 13.06 7.98 22.53
CA TRP A 504 13.67 7.96 21.20
C TRP A 504 12.94 7.05 20.20
N LEU A 505 12.35 5.92 20.68
CA LEU A 505 11.54 5.04 19.83
C LEU A 505 10.20 5.69 19.49
N ARG A 506 9.61 6.41 20.44
CA ARG A 506 8.39 7.21 20.22
C ARG A 506 8.65 8.32 19.19
N ASP A 507 9.78 9.04 19.31
CA ASP A 507 10.17 10.07 18.34
C ASP A 507 10.41 9.47 16.94
N LEU A 508 11.10 8.32 16.85
CA LEU A 508 11.31 7.60 15.60
C LEU A 508 9.98 7.15 14.97
N ARG A 509 9.07 6.61 15.77
CA ARG A 509 7.70 6.25 15.33
C ARG A 509 6.97 7.47 14.77
N ASN A 510 6.99 8.60 15.51
CA ASN A 510 6.31 9.82 15.11
C ASN A 510 6.86 10.39 13.80
N ARG A 511 8.18 10.38 13.62
CA ARG A 511 8.85 10.78 12.35
C ARG A 511 8.46 9.86 11.20
N TRP A 512 8.45 8.54 11.46
CA TRP A 512 8.05 7.56 10.46
C TRP A 512 6.58 7.72 10.06
N GLU A 513 5.69 7.94 11.03
CA GLU A 513 4.27 8.17 10.77
C GLU A 513 4.03 9.47 10.03
N ALA A 514 4.74 10.56 10.35
CA ALA A 514 4.68 11.82 9.62
C ALA A 514 5.18 11.65 8.16
N ALA A 515 6.30 10.95 7.95
CA ALA A 515 6.79 10.63 6.61
C ALA A 515 5.78 9.79 5.82
N ASN A 516 5.21 8.76 6.46
CA ASN A 516 4.20 7.90 5.86
C ASN A 516 2.88 8.65 5.58
N ASN A 517 2.51 9.59 6.46
CA ASN A 517 1.37 10.48 6.23
C ASN A 517 1.61 11.40 5.02
N SER A 518 2.80 12.00 4.93
CA SER A 518 3.19 12.83 3.78
C SER A 518 3.16 12.02 2.48
N TRP A 519 3.70 10.81 2.48
CA TRP A 519 3.62 9.87 1.35
C TRP A 519 2.16 9.60 0.94
N ASN A 520 1.33 9.29 1.94
CA ASN A 520 -0.09 9.01 1.73
C ASN A 520 -0.86 10.22 1.19
N GLN A 521 -0.51 11.42 1.64
CA GLN A 521 -1.17 12.66 1.24
C GLN A 521 -0.74 13.12 -0.16
N TRP A 522 0.55 13.04 -0.48
CA TRP A 522 1.13 13.64 -1.70
C TRP A 522 1.32 12.63 -2.84
N VAL A 523 1.55 11.36 -2.53
CA VAL A 523 1.76 10.33 -3.56
C VAL A 523 0.48 9.53 -3.79
N LEU A 524 -0.06 8.89 -2.76
CA LEU A 524 -1.25 8.02 -2.89
C LEU A 524 -2.55 8.82 -2.99
N GLY A 525 -2.63 9.94 -2.26
CA GLY A 525 -3.78 10.86 -2.25
C GLY A 525 -3.80 11.87 -3.39
N TYR A 526 -2.90 11.73 -4.38
CA TYR A 526 -2.88 12.60 -5.56
C TYR A 526 -4.04 12.24 -6.49
N ASN A 527 -5.21 12.83 -6.22
CA ASN A 527 -6.48 12.61 -6.91
C ASN A 527 -6.78 13.70 -7.96
N PRO A 528 -7.86 13.59 -8.76
CA PRO A 528 -8.20 14.60 -9.78
C PRO A 528 -8.37 16.02 -9.24
N GLN A 529 -8.84 16.18 -8.00
CA GLN A 529 -9.01 17.51 -7.39
C GLN A 529 -7.67 18.16 -7.07
N ARG A 530 -6.76 17.41 -6.39
CA ARG A 530 -5.40 17.89 -6.11
C ARG A 530 -4.58 18.13 -7.38
N GLN A 531 -4.78 17.28 -8.39
CA GLN A 531 -4.15 17.50 -9.69
C GLN A 531 -4.56 18.84 -10.27
N ARG A 532 -5.85 19.17 -10.27
CA ARG A 532 -6.36 20.47 -10.73
C ARG A 532 -5.84 21.64 -9.91
N GLU A 533 -5.85 21.52 -8.57
CA GLU A 533 -5.29 22.55 -7.69
C GLU A 533 -3.80 22.83 -7.94
N LEU A 534 -3.00 21.76 -8.14
CA LEU A 534 -1.58 21.89 -8.44
C LEU A 534 -1.38 22.57 -9.80
N LEU A 535 -2.11 22.13 -10.83
CA LEU A 535 -1.98 22.62 -12.19
C LEU A 535 -2.46 24.08 -12.33
N SER A 536 -3.52 24.44 -11.61
CA SER A 536 -3.97 25.86 -11.58
C SER A 536 -2.93 26.77 -10.91
N ARG A 537 -2.25 26.32 -9.84
CA ARG A 537 -1.12 27.06 -9.24
C ARG A 537 0.08 27.20 -10.18
N LEU A 538 0.24 26.29 -11.13
CA LEU A 538 1.29 26.34 -12.16
C LEU A 538 0.87 27.12 -13.41
N GLY A 539 -0.30 27.80 -13.39
CA GLY A 539 -0.77 28.65 -14.47
C GLY A 539 -1.58 27.92 -15.56
N LEU A 540 -2.04 26.71 -15.28
CA LEU A 540 -2.99 25.99 -16.13
C LEU A 540 -4.40 26.19 -15.56
N ASP A 541 -5.04 27.30 -15.91
CA ASP A 541 -6.42 27.58 -15.52
C ASP A 541 -7.37 26.60 -16.23
N GLU A 542 -8.21 25.89 -15.45
CA GLU A 542 -9.15 24.88 -15.93
C GLU A 542 -8.48 23.75 -16.76
N PRO A 543 -7.60 22.92 -16.16
CA PRO A 543 -6.93 21.85 -16.88
C PRO A 543 -7.94 20.81 -17.38
N ASP A 544 -8.26 20.86 -18.66
CA ASP A 544 -9.04 19.84 -19.35
C ASP A 544 -8.16 18.67 -19.85
N TRP A 545 -8.78 17.61 -20.30
CA TRP A 545 -8.08 16.43 -20.83
C TRP A 545 -7.09 16.79 -21.97
N ARG A 546 -7.45 17.74 -22.84
CA ARG A 546 -6.64 18.10 -24.02
C ARG A 546 -5.41 18.91 -23.62
N SER A 547 -5.58 19.89 -22.75
CA SER A 547 -4.46 20.70 -22.25
C SER A 547 -3.46 19.86 -21.45
N MET A 548 -3.95 18.93 -20.63
CA MET A 548 -3.10 18.02 -19.86
C MET A 548 -2.32 17.05 -20.75
N THR A 549 -2.97 16.46 -21.77
CA THR A 549 -2.28 15.56 -22.72
C THR A 549 -1.28 16.28 -23.60
N SER A 550 -1.56 17.50 -24.03
CA SER A 550 -0.61 18.31 -24.80
C SER A 550 0.61 18.73 -23.97
N ALA A 551 0.39 19.15 -22.72
CA ALA A 551 1.47 19.47 -21.78
C ALA A 551 2.33 18.23 -21.48
N LEU A 552 1.71 17.07 -21.27
CA LEU A 552 2.40 15.78 -21.08
C LEU A 552 3.28 15.45 -22.27
N ALA A 553 2.75 15.52 -23.49
CA ALA A 553 3.49 15.21 -24.72
C ALA A 553 4.66 16.18 -24.92
N MET A 554 4.43 17.47 -24.70
CA MET A 554 5.49 18.51 -24.83
C MET A 554 6.63 18.29 -23.83
N LEU A 555 6.31 18.09 -22.53
CA LEU A 555 7.34 17.89 -21.50
C LEU A 555 8.09 16.56 -21.67
N CYS A 556 7.39 15.50 -22.10
CA CYS A 556 8.07 14.24 -22.46
C CYS A 556 9.01 14.43 -23.66
N ALA A 557 8.63 15.20 -24.68
CA ALA A 557 9.50 15.51 -25.81
C ALA A 557 10.74 16.33 -25.40
N ILE A 558 10.57 17.32 -24.51
CA ILE A 558 11.69 18.11 -23.95
C ILE A 558 12.62 17.21 -23.13
N ALA A 559 12.08 16.35 -22.26
CA ALA A 559 12.88 15.41 -21.47
C ALA A 559 13.64 14.43 -22.36
N LEU A 560 13.00 13.91 -23.42
CA LEU A 560 13.65 13.03 -24.39
C LEU A 560 14.78 13.74 -25.12
N LEU A 561 14.56 14.98 -25.56
CA LEU A 561 15.59 15.79 -26.22
C LEU A 561 16.78 16.02 -25.28
N PHE A 562 16.51 16.37 -24.02
CA PHE A 562 17.55 16.57 -23.00
C PHE A 562 18.37 15.30 -22.77
N VAL A 563 17.72 14.15 -22.54
CA VAL A 563 18.41 12.85 -22.36
C VAL A 563 19.22 12.49 -23.62
N THR A 564 18.66 12.73 -24.78
CA THR A 564 19.35 12.48 -26.06
C THR A 564 20.61 13.34 -26.19
N VAL A 565 20.52 14.64 -25.97
CA VAL A 565 21.65 15.56 -26.01
C VAL A 565 22.72 15.18 -24.98
N TRP A 566 22.27 14.86 -23.74
CA TRP A 566 23.17 14.42 -22.67
C TRP A 566 23.92 13.13 -23.01
N THR A 567 23.24 12.12 -23.57
CA THR A 567 23.85 10.87 -24.00
C THR A 567 24.79 11.08 -25.19
N PHE A 568 24.49 12.02 -26.09
CA PHE A 568 25.42 12.39 -27.16
C PHE A 568 26.67 13.11 -26.64
N TRP A 569 26.53 13.94 -25.60
CA TRP A 569 27.69 14.59 -24.95
C TRP A 569 28.58 13.60 -24.19
N GLN A 570 27.99 12.56 -23.61
CA GLN A 570 28.74 11.49 -22.94
C GLN A 570 29.33 10.44 -23.90
N ARG A 571 29.00 10.51 -25.20
CA ARG A 571 29.67 9.62 -26.17
C ARG A 571 31.15 9.79 -26.02
N THR A 572 31.81 8.72 -25.61
CA THR A 572 33.26 8.59 -25.47
C THR A 572 33.93 9.22 -26.67
N THR A 573 34.63 10.30 -26.45
CA THR A 573 35.54 10.85 -27.45
C THR A 573 36.48 9.73 -27.82
N THR A 574 36.39 9.25 -29.09
CA THR A 574 37.33 8.26 -29.61
C THR A 574 38.73 8.70 -29.22
N THR A 575 39.50 7.81 -28.58
CA THR A 575 40.84 8.16 -28.13
C THR A 575 41.67 8.72 -29.31
N PRO A 576 42.64 9.59 -29.06
CA PRO A 576 43.49 10.09 -30.13
C PRO A 576 44.10 8.96 -30.98
N ALA A 577 44.43 7.83 -30.38
CA ALA A 577 44.92 6.62 -31.05
C ALA A 577 43.84 6.00 -31.97
N GLN A 578 42.61 5.86 -31.50
CA GLN A 578 41.49 5.34 -32.31
C GLN A 578 41.17 6.25 -33.48
N ARG A 579 41.20 7.57 -33.30
CA ARG A 579 41.01 8.53 -34.41
C ARG A 579 42.10 8.43 -35.44
N ALA A 580 43.37 8.28 -35.02
CA ALA A 580 44.50 8.10 -35.94
C ALA A 580 44.39 6.79 -36.73
N TRP A 581 44.02 5.68 -36.06
CA TRP A 581 43.81 4.38 -36.68
C TRP A 581 42.61 4.38 -37.66
N GLN A 582 41.49 5.00 -37.31
CA GLN A 582 40.37 5.15 -38.22
C GLN A 582 40.74 5.94 -39.50
N ARG A 583 41.54 7.01 -39.36
CA ARG A 583 42.06 7.75 -40.50
C ARG A 583 42.98 6.89 -41.38
N PHE A 584 43.80 6.06 -40.76
CA PHE A 584 44.63 5.11 -41.46
C PHE A 584 43.80 4.10 -42.25
N CYS A 585 42.83 3.45 -41.62
CA CYS A 585 41.90 2.52 -42.27
C CYS A 585 41.08 3.19 -43.39
N THR A 586 40.61 4.43 -43.17
CA THR A 586 39.89 5.19 -44.21
C THR A 586 40.74 5.45 -45.44
N ARG A 587 42.04 5.68 -45.25
CA ARG A 587 42.94 5.91 -46.36
C ARG A 587 43.26 4.61 -47.11
N ILE A 588 43.41 3.49 -46.42
CA ILE A 588 43.49 2.14 -46.99
C ILE A 588 42.24 1.77 -47.79
N LYS A 589 41.05 2.13 -47.24
CA LYS A 589 39.76 1.93 -47.95
C LYS A 589 39.73 2.64 -49.31
N ARG A 590 40.32 3.83 -49.42
CA ARG A 590 40.43 4.56 -50.71
C ARG A 590 41.37 3.86 -51.73
N LEU A 591 42.22 2.97 -51.23
CA LEU A 591 43.04 2.09 -52.02
C LEU A 591 42.40 0.74 -52.37
N GLY A 592 41.11 0.58 -52.07
CA GLY A 592 40.28 -0.58 -52.41
C GLY A 592 40.15 -1.66 -51.35
N ILE A 593 40.82 -1.54 -50.18
CA ILE A 593 40.80 -2.57 -49.12
C ILE A 593 40.01 -2.07 -47.91
N THR A 594 38.83 -2.63 -47.70
CA THR A 594 37.98 -2.27 -46.57
C THR A 594 38.21 -3.21 -45.39
N ARG A 595 38.47 -2.66 -44.21
CA ARG A 595 38.50 -3.41 -42.94
C ARG A 595 37.11 -3.88 -42.56
N ALA A 596 36.94 -5.15 -42.13
CA ALA A 596 35.70 -5.64 -41.55
C ALA A 596 35.60 -5.22 -40.09
N ASP A 597 34.36 -4.97 -39.58
CA ASP A 597 34.15 -4.47 -38.22
C ASP A 597 34.63 -5.42 -37.12
N TRP A 598 34.64 -6.72 -37.38
CA TRP A 598 35.12 -7.76 -36.48
C TRP A 598 36.64 -8.03 -36.59
N GLU A 599 37.35 -7.41 -37.56
CA GLU A 599 38.74 -7.67 -37.86
C GLU A 599 39.67 -6.86 -36.96
N GLY A 600 40.52 -7.55 -36.19
CA GLY A 600 41.52 -6.92 -35.33
C GLY A 600 42.62 -6.20 -36.13
N PRO A 601 43.36 -5.24 -35.51
CA PRO A 601 44.35 -4.43 -36.20
C PRO A 601 45.43 -5.27 -36.89
N LEU A 602 45.99 -6.26 -36.18
CA LEU A 602 47.04 -7.13 -36.70
C LEU A 602 46.52 -8.10 -37.80
N ALA A 603 45.29 -8.61 -37.62
CA ALA A 603 44.66 -9.46 -38.64
C ALA A 603 44.38 -8.67 -39.92
N PHE A 604 43.95 -7.41 -39.81
CA PHE A 604 43.76 -6.50 -40.92
C PHE A 604 45.09 -6.26 -41.65
N ALA A 605 46.15 -5.94 -40.90
CA ALA A 605 47.49 -5.75 -41.50
C ALA A 605 47.99 -6.99 -42.24
N ALA A 606 47.81 -8.18 -41.67
CA ALA A 606 48.20 -9.44 -42.31
C ALA A 606 47.39 -9.75 -43.58
N ARG A 607 46.10 -9.36 -43.63
CA ARG A 607 45.30 -9.48 -44.86
C ARG A 607 45.72 -8.48 -45.92
N VAL A 608 45.94 -7.21 -45.54
CA VAL A 608 46.47 -6.19 -46.48
C VAL A 608 47.81 -6.59 -47.04
N ALA A 609 48.72 -7.18 -46.25
CA ALA A 609 50.02 -7.67 -46.69
C ALA A 609 49.90 -8.79 -47.73
N ARG A 610 48.86 -9.63 -47.67
CA ARG A 610 48.60 -10.67 -48.68
C ARG A 610 48.02 -10.11 -49.98
N GLU A 611 47.11 -9.15 -49.84
CA GLU A 611 46.42 -8.53 -50.98
C GLU A 611 47.35 -7.51 -51.71
N GLN A 612 48.18 -6.83 -50.90
CA GLN A 612 49.10 -5.76 -51.42
C GLN A 612 50.43 -5.80 -50.69
N PRO A 613 51.43 -6.61 -51.17
CA PRO A 613 52.72 -6.79 -50.50
C PRO A 613 53.53 -5.49 -50.35
N GLN A 614 53.28 -4.51 -51.19
CA GLN A 614 53.99 -3.20 -51.15
C GLN A 614 53.58 -2.38 -49.90
N LEU A 615 52.38 -2.63 -49.30
CA LEU A 615 51.88 -1.95 -48.10
C LEU A 615 52.14 -2.77 -46.83
N ALA A 616 52.69 -3.97 -46.95
CA ALA A 616 52.83 -4.92 -45.85
C ALA A 616 53.60 -4.33 -44.65
N ALA A 617 54.75 -3.79 -44.85
CA ALA A 617 55.62 -3.21 -43.83
C ALA A 617 54.89 -2.04 -43.07
N LEU A 618 54.27 -1.13 -43.85
CA LEU A 618 53.61 0.05 -43.31
C LEU A 618 52.33 -0.29 -42.54
N CYS A 619 51.58 -1.27 -43.03
CA CYS A 619 50.35 -1.72 -42.33
C CYS A 619 50.69 -2.49 -41.06
N HIS A 620 51.75 -3.29 -41.07
CA HIS A 620 52.19 -4.00 -39.87
C HIS A 620 52.71 -3.03 -38.79
N GLU A 621 53.56 -2.03 -39.22
CA GLU A 621 54.04 -0.95 -38.35
C GLU A 621 52.86 -0.19 -37.70
N ALA A 622 51.90 0.26 -38.50
CA ALA A 622 50.74 1.01 -38.03
C ALA A 622 49.83 0.18 -37.09
N ALA A 623 49.61 -1.11 -37.39
CA ALA A 623 48.80 -2.00 -36.60
C ALA A 623 49.45 -2.36 -35.26
N SER A 624 50.78 -2.57 -35.24
CA SER A 624 51.53 -2.81 -34.00
C SER A 624 51.50 -1.58 -33.10
N ILE A 625 51.83 -0.40 -33.65
CA ILE A 625 51.79 0.86 -32.90
C ILE A 625 50.39 1.12 -32.33
N PHE A 626 49.34 0.87 -33.10
CA PHE A 626 47.98 1.04 -32.61
C PHE A 626 47.61 0.01 -31.52
N ALA A 627 48.07 -1.23 -31.65
CA ALA A 627 47.87 -2.25 -30.62
C ALA A 627 48.55 -1.86 -29.28
N ASP A 628 49.79 -1.37 -29.34
CA ASP A 628 50.54 -0.87 -28.19
C ASP A 628 49.87 0.34 -27.55
N LEU A 629 49.36 1.29 -28.34
CA LEU A 629 48.66 2.47 -27.88
C LEU A 629 47.28 2.16 -27.26
N HIS A 630 46.63 1.10 -27.71
CA HIS A 630 45.27 0.79 -27.33
C HIS A 630 45.17 -0.28 -26.23
N TYR A 631 46.08 -1.26 -26.22
CA TYR A 631 46.10 -2.40 -25.31
C TYR A 631 47.30 -2.43 -24.37
N GLY A 632 48.32 -1.57 -24.59
CA GLY A 632 49.54 -1.47 -23.81
C GLY A 632 49.76 -0.07 -23.21
N ASN A 633 50.98 0.20 -22.76
CA ASN A 633 51.41 1.48 -22.19
C ASN A 633 51.99 2.40 -23.28
N GLY A 634 51.16 2.78 -24.24
CA GLY A 634 51.60 3.60 -25.39
C GLY A 634 52.07 5.01 -25.01
N THR A 635 53.10 5.52 -25.75
CA THR A 635 53.69 6.85 -25.56
C THR A 635 53.12 7.88 -26.54
N PRO A 636 53.22 9.21 -26.23
CA PRO A 636 52.82 10.26 -27.17
C PRO A 636 53.56 10.22 -28.50
N GLU A 637 54.84 9.77 -28.48
CA GLU A 637 55.66 9.62 -29.69
C GLU A 637 55.09 8.54 -30.61
N GLN A 638 54.63 7.42 -30.09
CA GLN A 638 53.95 6.37 -30.86
C GLN A 638 52.67 6.86 -31.54
N LEU A 639 51.92 7.76 -30.91
CA LEU A 639 50.74 8.38 -31.53
C LEU A 639 51.18 9.23 -32.77
N GLN A 640 52.28 9.94 -32.65
CA GLN A 640 52.82 10.71 -33.79
C GLN A 640 53.32 9.80 -34.89
N GLN A 641 53.95 8.68 -34.52
CA GLN A 641 54.38 7.66 -35.49
C GLN A 641 53.21 7.07 -36.28
N LEU A 642 52.09 6.73 -35.58
CA LEU A 642 50.86 6.24 -36.23
C LEU A 642 50.28 7.27 -37.23
N LYS A 643 50.30 8.56 -36.88
CA LYS A 643 49.92 9.63 -37.80
C LYS A 643 50.83 9.73 -38.99
N ASN A 644 52.13 9.52 -38.79
CA ASN A 644 53.12 9.52 -39.88
C ASN A 644 52.94 8.32 -40.82
N CYS A 645 52.62 7.12 -40.30
CA CYS A 645 52.22 5.96 -41.10
C CYS A 645 51.07 6.31 -42.04
N THR A 646 50.04 7.04 -41.52
CA THR A 646 48.92 7.50 -42.34
C THR A 646 49.34 8.45 -43.45
N ARG A 647 50.36 9.33 -43.24
CA ARG A 647 50.83 10.27 -44.23
C ARG A 647 51.69 9.59 -45.32
N ARG A 648 52.36 8.51 -44.97
CA ARG A 648 53.22 7.72 -45.90
C ARG A 648 52.43 6.86 -46.90
N LEU A 649 51.12 6.68 -46.69
CA LEU A 649 50.22 5.97 -47.59
C LEU A 649 50.08 6.77 -48.92
N PRO A 650 50.11 6.10 -50.08
CA PRO A 650 49.93 6.75 -51.39
C PRO A 650 48.53 7.34 -51.51
N SER A 651 48.36 8.43 -52.23
CA SER A 651 47.11 9.10 -52.47
C SER A 651 46.19 8.39 -53.47
N SER A 652 46.78 7.64 -54.40
CA SER A 652 46.11 6.83 -55.44
C SER A 652 47.04 5.74 -55.95
N TRP A 653 46.46 4.65 -56.47
CA TRP A 653 47.24 3.67 -57.23
C TRP A 653 47.67 4.27 -58.52
N ARG A 654 48.98 4.34 -58.75
CA ARG A 654 49.50 4.43 -60.13
C ARG A 654 49.58 3.00 -60.65
N HIS A 655 48.64 2.60 -61.52
CA HIS A 655 48.83 1.41 -62.32
C HIS A 655 50.11 1.60 -63.12
N THR A 656 51.20 0.98 -62.69
CA THR A 656 52.32 0.70 -63.57
C THR A 656 51.92 -0.51 -64.41
N SER A 657 51.53 -0.25 -65.64
CA SER A 657 51.38 -1.21 -66.70
C SER A 657 52.66 -2.00 -66.95
#